data_64b8583b483b487982ed9a2cc152578f
#
_entry.id   64b8583b483b487982ed9a2cc152578f
#
_cell.length_a   1.000
_cell.length_b   1.000
_cell.length_c   1.000
_cell.angle_alpha   90.00
_cell.angle_beta   90.00
_cell.angle_gamma   90.00
#
_symmetry.space_group_name_H-M   'P 1'
#
loop_
_entity.id
_entity.type
_entity.pdbx_description
1 polymer ?
#
loop_
_entity_poly.entity_id
_entity_poly.type
_entity_poly.pdbx_seq_one_letter_code
_entity_poly.pdbx_strand_id
1 'polypeptide(L)'
;MEMAEGLIAIAIWLPVLAALLCYFGRSYGFRNIIVWITGIALALVSVALLASGPFDYQPSGIFGVSWDQVVTVADFALLAFILYIGLKNKHALITVLTIIQLVVLVYFDFFTGEHTAINPVFVIDNLAIIMSLIINIIGSLICIYGVRYIAEHEEHHPVEKSRQPRFMFWLVIFLAAMNGLVFSNSLVWLYFFWEVTTLCSFELIGHNLDKEAVANACRALWMNMVGGVAFILAIVYLASSLPGQPLAIRTLLALPGGATGTVLFAVALLVFAGFTKSAQMPFQSWLLGAMVAPTPVSALLHSSTMVKAGVYLVVRMAPAYQGTYLSDLVAVAGAFTFLAASVLAVTQSNAKRVLAYSTIANLGLIIACAGINTPVAISAAIALIIFHAVSKGLLFLSTGVIEHNIGSRDIEDMGGLVDRMPVTTIIVAIGVLSMFLPPFGMLVGKWASLEASTQLPLVALMFVLASAVTALFWIKWLGRLMEGEPGLARMKPEKMAPHYMVSLGGLALGAVVLGMFVVPVMNRLVAPAVEVAYKTSGLFTQGGAIVAQTASKTTGAFTAWPLFVVLAVAVLAFWLLFKPEKASIRPIYLCGENTPDEEGRQFYSSRDQAYTAQVGNYYAAGVFGEGSVNRWAVPIAIGLLLLMLGVIW
;
A
#
# COMPACT_ATOMS: atom_id res chain seq x y z
N MET A 1 -6.59 23.69 21.87
CA MET A 1 -7.67 23.21 21.03
C MET A 1 -7.64 23.87 19.66
N GLU A 2 -7.75 25.19 19.54
CA GLU A 2 -7.69 25.93 18.26
C GLU A 2 -6.46 25.60 17.38
N MET A 3 -5.29 25.39 17.98
CA MET A 3 -4.08 25.05 17.23
C MET A 3 -4.15 23.64 16.61
N ALA A 4 -4.75 22.67 17.32
CA ALA A 4 -4.91 21.30 16.81
C ALA A 4 -5.95 21.21 15.68
N GLU A 5 -7.02 21.99 15.77
CA GLU A 5 -8.03 22.11 14.71
C GLU A 5 -7.45 22.68 13.40
N GLY A 6 -6.56 23.68 13.53
CA GLY A 6 -5.82 24.22 12.38
C GLY A 6 -4.95 23.19 11.66
N LEU A 7 -4.40 22.18 12.36
CA LEU A 7 -3.58 21.15 11.76
C LEU A 7 -4.37 20.27 10.78
N ILE A 8 -5.65 19.97 11.07
CA ILE A 8 -6.51 19.20 10.16
C ILE A 8 -6.79 20.00 8.87
N ALA A 9 -7.16 21.27 9.04
CA ALA A 9 -7.39 22.15 7.91
C ALA A 9 -6.14 22.23 7.02
N ILE A 10 -4.95 22.36 7.61
CA ILE A 10 -3.69 22.36 6.86
C ILE A 10 -3.46 20.99 6.18
N ALA A 11 -3.67 19.87 6.87
CA ALA A 11 -3.46 18.54 6.29
C ALA A 11 -4.34 18.25 5.06
N ILE A 12 -5.52 18.86 4.98
CA ILE A 12 -6.46 18.69 3.85
C ILE A 12 -6.28 19.80 2.81
N TRP A 13 -6.29 21.08 3.22
CA TRP A 13 -6.34 22.21 2.29
C TRP A 13 -4.98 22.59 1.70
N LEU A 14 -3.88 22.41 2.44
CA LEU A 14 -2.55 22.71 1.91
C LEU A 14 -2.20 21.87 0.66
N PRO A 15 -2.42 20.53 0.64
CA PRO A 15 -2.18 19.77 -0.58
C PRO A 15 -3.15 20.14 -1.72
N VAL A 16 -4.42 20.53 -1.42
CA VAL A 16 -5.35 21.02 -2.45
C VAL A 16 -4.80 22.28 -3.11
N LEU A 17 -4.40 23.26 -2.30
CA LEU A 17 -3.81 24.51 -2.80
C LEU A 17 -2.52 24.24 -3.58
N ALA A 18 -1.63 23.41 -3.04
CA ALA A 18 -0.38 23.04 -3.69
C ALA A 18 -0.61 22.32 -5.03
N ALA A 19 -1.62 21.44 -5.11
CA ALA A 19 -1.99 20.77 -6.36
C ALA A 19 -2.44 21.79 -7.42
N LEU A 20 -3.30 22.74 -7.05
CA LEU A 20 -3.72 23.82 -7.94
C LEU A 20 -2.54 24.68 -8.40
N LEU A 21 -1.65 25.07 -7.48
CA LEU A 21 -0.44 25.81 -7.81
C LEU A 21 0.50 25.03 -8.74
N CYS A 22 0.62 23.72 -8.57
CA CYS A 22 1.39 22.85 -9.47
C CYS A 22 0.75 22.73 -10.86
N TYR A 23 -0.58 22.76 -10.95
CA TYR A 23 -1.30 22.70 -12.22
C TYR A 23 -1.15 23.96 -13.05
N PHE A 24 -1.34 25.14 -12.42
CA PHE A 24 -1.25 26.43 -13.09
C PHE A 24 0.18 26.96 -13.21
N GLY A 25 1.09 26.49 -12.36
CA GLY A 25 2.50 26.87 -12.38
C GLY A 25 3.25 26.28 -13.57
N ARG A 26 3.68 27.11 -14.52
CA ARG A 26 4.29 26.66 -15.78
C ARG A 26 5.74 26.22 -15.66
N SER A 27 6.50 26.74 -14.67
CA SER A 27 7.94 26.45 -14.55
C SER A 27 8.20 25.23 -13.68
N TYR A 28 9.20 24.43 -14.07
CA TYR A 28 9.70 23.32 -13.25
C TYR A 28 10.16 23.78 -11.86
N GLY A 29 10.94 24.89 -11.80
CA GLY A 29 11.45 25.41 -10.53
C GLY A 29 10.35 25.81 -9.56
N PHE A 30 9.27 26.44 -10.05
CA PHE A 30 8.13 26.80 -9.23
C PHE A 30 7.44 25.56 -8.64
N ARG A 31 7.13 24.57 -9.47
CA ARG A 31 6.52 23.31 -9.00
C ARG A 31 7.41 22.59 -7.98
N ASN A 32 8.72 22.59 -8.24
CA ASN A 32 9.69 22.00 -7.33
C ASN A 32 9.62 22.63 -5.94
N ILE A 33 9.66 23.96 -5.86
CA ILE A 33 9.58 24.70 -4.59
C ILE A 33 8.27 24.40 -3.85
N ILE A 34 7.13 24.44 -4.56
CA ILE A 34 5.82 24.17 -3.96
C ILE A 34 5.77 22.76 -3.37
N VAL A 35 6.25 21.74 -4.08
CA VAL A 35 6.22 20.36 -3.59
C VAL A 35 7.13 20.17 -2.38
N TRP A 36 8.32 20.77 -2.36
CA TRP A 36 9.20 20.72 -1.19
C TRP A 36 8.60 21.40 0.03
N ILE A 37 8.06 22.61 -0.11
CA ILE A 37 7.41 23.33 1.00
C ILE A 37 6.22 22.53 1.52
N THR A 38 5.36 22.06 0.63
CA THR A 38 4.17 21.25 0.99
C THR A 38 4.58 19.95 1.70
N GLY A 39 5.60 19.25 1.18
CA GLY A 39 6.06 18.01 1.77
C GLY A 39 6.61 18.20 3.18
N ILE A 40 7.44 19.22 3.39
CA ILE A 40 7.99 19.55 4.72
C ILE A 40 6.86 19.96 5.67
N ALA A 41 5.94 20.82 5.22
CA ALA A 41 4.82 21.28 6.05
C ALA A 41 3.91 20.11 6.46
N LEU A 42 3.56 19.21 5.54
CA LEU A 42 2.74 18.02 5.84
C LEU A 42 3.42 17.06 6.81
N ALA A 43 4.73 16.85 6.67
CA ALA A 43 5.50 16.05 7.61
C ALA A 43 5.47 16.66 9.03
N LEU A 44 5.67 17.99 9.13
CA LEU A 44 5.59 18.71 10.41
C LEU A 44 4.18 18.66 11.02
N VAL A 45 3.14 18.84 10.19
CA VAL A 45 1.73 18.74 10.62
C VAL A 45 1.43 17.35 11.19
N SER A 46 1.86 16.27 10.53
CA SER A 46 1.59 14.91 11.03
C SER A 46 2.34 14.59 12.33
N VAL A 47 3.57 15.11 12.51
CA VAL A 47 4.30 15.02 13.78
C VAL A 47 3.62 15.87 14.86
N ALA A 48 3.11 17.05 14.53
CA ALA A 48 2.35 17.88 15.46
C ALA A 48 1.03 17.21 15.88
N LEU A 49 0.31 16.54 14.96
CA LEU A 49 -0.87 15.73 15.29
C LEU A 49 -0.54 14.59 16.25
N LEU A 50 0.60 13.92 16.05
CA LEU A 50 1.06 12.89 16.99
C LEU A 50 1.34 13.47 18.38
N ALA A 51 1.95 14.65 18.45
CA ALA A 51 2.23 15.31 19.72
C ALA A 51 0.96 15.83 20.42
N SER A 52 -0.05 16.23 19.66
CA SER A 52 -1.34 16.69 20.18
C SER A 52 -2.20 15.55 20.76
N GLY A 53 -1.97 14.31 20.30
CA GLY A 53 -2.79 13.15 20.68
C GLY A 53 -4.19 13.19 20.05
N PRO A 54 -5.07 12.26 20.46
CA PRO A 54 -6.44 12.16 19.92
C PRO A 54 -7.32 13.36 20.28
N PHE A 55 -8.13 13.83 19.32
CA PHE A 55 -9.14 14.88 19.50
C PHE A 55 -10.23 14.80 18.42
N ASP A 56 -11.31 15.51 18.67
CA ASP A 56 -12.47 15.62 17.78
C ASP A 56 -12.50 16.99 17.13
N TYR A 57 -12.94 17.05 15.87
CA TYR A 57 -13.05 18.32 15.14
C TYR A 57 -14.35 18.42 14.36
N GLN A 58 -15.03 19.55 14.54
CA GLN A 58 -16.23 19.92 13.80
C GLN A 58 -15.94 21.17 12.99
N PRO A 59 -15.84 21.09 11.66
CA PRO A 59 -15.60 22.27 10.84
C PRO A 59 -16.83 23.19 10.85
N SER A 60 -16.61 24.48 11.06
CA SER A 60 -17.66 25.51 10.92
C SER A 60 -18.00 25.69 9.43
N GLY A 61 -19.29 25.94 9.14
CA GLY A 61 -19.73 26.22 7.76
C GLY A 61 -19.07 27.47 7.17
N ILE A 62 -19.12 27.59 5.85
CA ILE A 62 -18.57 28.75 5.10
C ILE A 62 -19.75 29.55 4.55
N PHE A 63 -19.81 30.86 4.84
CA PHE A 63 -20.83 31.79 4.33
C PHE A 63 -22.27 31.31 4.51
N GLY A 64 -22.57 30.62 5.62
CA GLY A 64 -23.93 30.10 5.91
C GLY A 64 -24.28 28.79 5.22
N VAL A 65 -23.36 28.19 4.43
CA VAL A 65 -23.51 26.86 3.83
C VAL A 65 -22.83 25.83 4.73
N SER A 66 -23.51 24.74 5.02
CA SER A 66 -22.91 23.64 5.78
C SER A 66 -21.91 22.86 4.92
N TRP A 67 -20.86 22.32 5.55
CA TRP A 67 -19.92 21.46 4.84
C TRP A 67 -20.56 20.20 4.28
N ASP A 68 -21.62 19.68 4.89
CA ASP A 68 -22.35 18.52 4.38
C ASP A 68 -22.98 18.84 3.02
N GLN A 69 -23.58 20.04 2.86
CA GLN A 69 -24.09 20.49 1.56
C GLN A 69 -22.97 20.62 0.50
N VAL A 70 -21.81 21.12 0.91
CA VAL A 70 -20.64 21.23 0.00
C VAL A 70 -20.19 19.84 -0.46
N VAL A 71 -20.10 18.88 0.46
CA VAL A 71 -19.72 17.50 0.14
C VAL A 71 -20.75 16.83 -0.76
N THR A 72 -22.04 16.97 -0.48
CA THR A 72 -23.11 16.45 -1.36
C THR A 72 -22.99 16.99 -2.79
N VAL A 73 -22.83 18.30 -2.96
CA VAL A 73 -22.66 18.89 -4.29
C VAL A 73 -21.38 18.38 -4.97
N ALA A 74 -20.30 18.25 -4.21
CA ALA A 74 -19.03 17.74 -4.70
C ALA A 74 -19.13 16.26 -5.13
N ASP A 75 -19.88 15.42 -4.41
CA ASP A 75 -20.16 14.02 -4.77
C ASP A 75 -20.89 13.92 -6.12
N PHE A 76 -21.96 14.70 -6.31
CA PHE A 76 -22.66 14.74 -7.60
C PHE A 76 -21.74 15.20 -8.73
N ALA A 77 -20.93 16.24 -8.52
CA ALA A 77 -19.99 16.74 -9.51
C ALA A 77 -18.92 15.69 -9.84
N LEU A 78 -18.39 14.98 -8.84
CA LEU A 78 -17.42 13.90 -8.99
C LEU A 78 -17.99 12.74 -9.82
N LEU A 79 -19.18 12.25 -9.47
CA LEU A 79 -19.85 11.17 -10.20
C LEU A 79 -20.25 11.60 -11.62
N ALA A 80 -20.67 12.85 -11.83
CA ALA A 80 -20.92 13.38 -13.17
C ALA A 80 -19.64 13.40 -14.02
N PHE A 81 -18.50 13.74 -13.41
CA PHE A 81 -17.21 13.69 -14.10
C PHE A 81 -16.78 12.24 -14.42
N ILE A 82 -17.00 11.29 -13.51
CA ILE A 82 -16.74 9.86 -13.76
C ILE A 82 -17.66 9.34 -14.88
N LEU A 83 -18.93 9.77 -14.91
CA LEU A 83 -19.86 9.44 -15.98
C LEU A 83 -19.34 9.95 -17.35
N TYR A 84 -18.87 11.20 -17.39
CA TYR A 84 -18.23 11.74 -18.58
C TYR A 84 -17.03 10.91 -19.03
N ILE A 85 -16.18 10.44 -18.10
CA ILE A 85 -15.05 9.54 -18.41
C ILE A 85 -15.56 8.23 -19.03
N GLY A 86 -16.60 7.62 -18.45
CA GLY A 86 -17.21 6.38 -18.95
C GLY A 86 -17.73 6.53 -20.38
N LEU A 87 -18.46 7.61 -20.65
CA LEU A 87 -19.01 7.92 -21.97
C LEU A 87 -17.90 8.23 -23.00
N LYS A 88 -16.93 9.06 -22.63
CA LYS A 88 -15.79 9.43 -23.48
C LYS A 88 -14.97 8.22 -23.91
N ASN A 89 -14.68 7.31 -22.98
CA ASN A 89 -13.93 6.09 -23.26
C ASN A 89 -14.81 4.94 -23.77
N LYS A 90 -16.11 5.16 -23.97
CA LYS A 90 -17.09 4.15 -24.41
C LYS A 90 -17.07 2.88 -23.55
N HIS A 91 -16.86 3.03 -22.26
CA HIS A 91 -16.71 1.91 -21.32
C HIS A 91 -18.02 1.64 -20.58
N ALA A 92 -18.79 0.64 -21.03
CA ALA A 92 -20.13 0.35 -20.53
C ALA A 92 -20.20 0.12 -19.01
N LEU A 93 -19.25 -0.65 -18.44
CA LEU A 93 -19.23 -0.93 -16.99
C LEU A 93 -19.06 0.34 -16.14
N ILE A 94 -18.16 1.24 -16.52
CA ILE A 94 -17.98 2.52 -15.81
C ILE A 94 -19.28 3.30 -15.85
N THR A 95 -19.88 3.44 -17.04
CA THR A 95 -21.12 4.17 -17.23
C THR A 95 -22.26 3.60 -16.37
N VAL A 96 -22.47 2.27 -16.41
CA VAL A 96 -23.53 1.61 -15.65
C VAL A 96 -23.32 1.75 -14.15
N LEU A 97 -22.08 1.48 -13.65
CA LEU A 97 -21.77 1.59 -12.22
C LEU A 97 -21.94 3.03 -11.72
N THR A 98 -21.55 4.02 -12.53
CA THR A 98 -21.75 5.43 -12.16
C THR A 98 -23.24 5.79 -12.10
N ILE A 99 -24.05 5.32 -13.05
CA ILE A 99 -25.50 5.55 -13.03
C ILE A 99 -26.12 4.91 -11.78
N ILE A 100 -25.70 3.69 -11.43
CA ILE A 100 -26.17 3.04 -10.19
C ILE A 100 -25.81 3.89 -8.98
N GLN A 101 -24.56 4.35 -8.84
CA GLN A 101 -24.13 5.20 -7.73
C GLN A 101 -24.94 6.50 -7.69
N LEU A 102 -25.16 7.17 -8.83
CA LEU A 102 -25.95 8.39 -8.90
C LEU A 102 -27.40 8.17 -8.46
N VAL A 103 -28.05 7.10 -8.95
CA VAL A 103 -29.43 6.77 -8.58
C VAL A 103 -29.54 6.49 -7.09
N VAL A 104 -28.60 5.71 -6.53
CA VAL A 104 -28.59 5.39 -5.10
C VAL A 104 -28.29 6.63 -4.25
N LEU A 105 -27.40 7.52 -4.70
CA LEU A 105 -27.11 8.79 -4.02
C LEU A 105 -28.30 9.74 -4.04
N VAL A 106 -29.00 9.88 -5.19
CA VAL A 106 -30.26 10.65 -5.29
C VAL A 106 -31.32 10.06 -4.34
N TYR A 107 -31.45 8.74 -4.30
CA TYR A 107 -32.39 8.10 -3.39
C TYR A 107 -32.04 8.40 -1.92
N PHE A 108 -30.75 8.36 -1.58
CA PHE A 108 -30.27 8.68 -0.24
C PHE A 108 -30.62 10.13 0.15
N ASP A 109 -30.22 11.11 -0.67
CA ASP A 109 -30.35 12.53 -0.31
C ASP A 109 -31.79 13.04 -0.32
N PHE A 110 -32.66 12.50 -1.19
CA PHE A 110 -34.03 13.03 -1.39
C PHE A 110 -35.16 12.17 -0.84
N PHE A 111 -34.93 10.86 -0.58
CA PHE A 111 -36.01 9.93 -0.22
C PHE A 111 -35.80 9.20 1.12
N THR A 112 -34.62 9.20 1.73
CA THR A 112 -34.43 8.54 3.04
C THR A 112 -34.74 9.42 4.25
N GLY A 113 -35.27 10.64 4.05
CA GLY A 113 -35.67 11.55 5.10
C GLY A 113 -34.55 12.44 5.65
N GLU A 114 -34.82 13.18 6.72
CA GLU A 114 -33.84 14.03 7.37
C GLU A 114 -32.77 13.17 8.07
N HIS A 115 -31.49 13.40 7.70
CA HIS A 115 -30.37 12.73 8.33
C HIS A 115 -29.96 13.46 9.60
N THR A 116 -29.74 12.70 10.67
CA THR A 116 -29.19 13.24 11.91
C THR A 116 -27.82 13.83 11.68
N ALA A 117 -27.61 15.09 12.04
CA ALA A 117 -26.33 15.77 11.92
C ALA A 117 -25.24 15.00 12.68
N ILE A 118 -24.12 14.77 12.01
CA ILE A 118 -22.97 14.06 12.58
C ILE A 118 -22.06 15.08 13.26
N ASN A 119 -21.85 14.90 14.55
CA ASN A 119 -20.94 15.71 15.34
C ASN A 119 -20.20 14.80 16.33
N PRO A 120 -18.86 14.71 16.24
CA PRO A 120 -17.96 15.38 15.29
C PRO A 120 -17.92 14.70 13.91
N VAL A 121 -17.69 15.50 12.86
CA VAL A 121 -17.49 14.99 11.49
C VAL A 121 -16.12 14.35 11.33
N PHE A 122 -15.08 14.94 11.94
CA PHE A 122 -13.72 14.39 11.95
C PHE A 122 -13.34 13.88 13.33
N VAL A 123 -12.73 12.71 13.36
CA VAL A 123 -12.20 12.04 14.55
C VAL A 123 -10.74 11.69 14.33
N ILE A 124 -9.89 12.35 15.08
CA ILE A 124 -8.44 12.13 15.03
C ILE A 124 -8.07 11.24 16.20
N ASP A 125 -8.15 9.94 16.00
CA ASP A 125 -7.69 8.95 16.96
C ASP A 125 -6.29 8.40 16.59
N ASN A 126 -5.77 7.51 17.41
CA ASN A 126 -4.43 6.97 17.21
C ASN A 126 -4.25 6.27 15.85
N LEU A 127 -5.28 5.57 15.33
CA LEU A 127 -5.21 4.93 14.01
C LEU A 127 -5.19 5.97 12.89
N ALA A 128 -5.99 7.03 13.00
CA ALA A 128 -6.00 8.15 12.05
C ALA A 128 -4.64 8.90 12.05
N ILE A 129 -4.04 9.11 13.22
CA ILE A 129 -2.71 9.71 13.37
C ILE A 129 -1.64 8.85 12.69
N ILE A 130 -1.63 7.53 12.90
CA ILE A 130 -0.71 6.60 12.24
C ILE A 130 -0.85 6.69 10.71
N MET A 131 -2.08 6.70 10.22
CA MET A 131 -2.33 6.80 8.77
C MET A 131 -1.88 8.15 8.23
N SER A 132 -2.12 9.25 8.96
CA SER A 132 -1.67 10.59 8.58
C SER A 132 -0.13 10.68 8.50
N LEU A 133 0.61 10.07 9.45
CA LEU A 133 2.07 9.97 9.39
C LEU A 133 2.53 9.26 8.10
N ILE A 134 1.89 8.14 7.76
CA ILE A 134 2.21 7.38 6.54
C ILE A 134 1.92 8.22 5.28
N ILE A 135 0.74 8.84 5.20
CA ILE A 135 0.31 9.64 4.05
C ILE A 135 1.24 10.84 3.87
N ASN A 136 1.48 11.59 4.94
CA ASN A 136 2.17 12.87 4.86
C ASN A 136 3.69 12.74 4.77
N ILE A 137 4.31 11.78 5.44
CA ILE A 137 5.77 11.59 5.37
C ILE A 137 6.14 10.82 4.10
N ILE A 138 5.61 9.60 3.93
CA ILE A 138 5.99 8.74 2.80
C ILE A 138 5.44 9.33 1.50
N GLY A 139 4.17 9.79 1.49
CA GLY A 139 3.57 10.41 0.32
C GLY A 139 4.30 11.67 -0.13
N SER A 140 4.75 12.52 0.80
CA SER A 140 5.55 13.70 0.48
C SER A 140 6.91 13.36 -0.11
N LEU A 141 7.61 12.35 0.43
CA LEU A 141 8.88 11.87 -0.15
C LEU A 141 8.67 11.34 -1.58
N ILE A 142 7.55 10.67 -1.84
CA ILE A 142 7.17 10.22 -3.19
C ILE A 142 6.87 11.40 -4.11
N CYS A 143 6.18 12.44 -3.64
CA CYS A 143 5.93 13.65 -4.42
C CYS A 143 7.23 14.38 -4.78
N ILE A 144 8.16 14.52 -3.84
CA ILE A 144 9.49 15.13 -4.06
C ILE A 144 10.27 14.33 -5.12
N TYR A 145 10.29 13.00 -5.00
CA TYR A 145 10.87 12.11 -6.01
C TYR A 145 10.19 12.33 -7.38
N GLY A 146 8.86 12.41 -7.39
CA GLY A 146 8.03 12.53 -8.59
C GLY A 146 8.33 13.75 -9.43
N VAL A 147 8.71 14.89 -8.82
CA VAL A 147 9.06 16.12 -9.56
C VAL A 147 10.21 15.88 -10.53
N ARG A 148 11.27 15.24 -10.06
CA ARG A 148 12.45 14.96 -10.90
C ARG A 148 12.17 13.80 -11.86
N TYR A 149 11.54 12.73 -11.36
CA TYR A 149 11.23 11.54 -12.15
C TYR A 149 10.39 11.86 -13.38
N ILE A 150 9.32 12.66 -13.24
CA ILE A 150 8.44 12.95 -14.39
C ILE A 150 9.11 13.85 -15.43
N ALA A 151 10.05 14.71 -15.03
CA ALA A 151 10.83 15.50 -15.95
C ALA A 151 11.77 14.61 -16.79
N GLU A 152 12.51 13.69 -16.15
CA GLU A 152 13.37 12.71 -16.83
C GLU A 152 12.54 11.73 -17.68
N HIS A 153 11.35 11.34 -17.22
CA HIS A 153 10.44 10.48 -17.98
C HIS A 153 10.01 11.11 -19.30
N GLU A 154 9.69 12.42 -19.32
CA GLU A 154 9.35 13.13 -20.54
C GLU A 154 10.59 13.37 -21.46
N GLU A 155 11.81 13.42 -20.91
CA GLU A 155 13.04 13.45 -21.70
C GLU A 155 13.26 12.12 -22.47
N HIS A 156 12.97 10.97 -21.81
CA HIS A 156 13.09 9.65 -22.44
C HIS A 156 11.89 9.31 -23.36
N HIS A 157 10.72 9.88 -23.07
CA HIS A 157 9.48 9.69 -23.83
C HIS A 157 8.92 11.05 -24.27
N PRO A 158 9.47 11.66 -25.34
CA PRO A 158 9.10 13.01 -25.75
C PRO A 158 7.61 13.13 -26.03
N VAL A 159 7.00 14.18 -25.48
CA VAL A 159 5.58 14.51 -25.67
C VAL A 159 5.44 15.89 -26.30
N GLU A 160 4.46 16.10 -27.17
CA GLU A 160 4.22 17.40 -27.82
C GLU A 160 3.94 18.53 -26.80
N LYS A 161 3.22 18.20 -25.74
CA LYS A 161 2.90 19.13 -24.64
C LYS A 161 3.17 18.46 -23.31
N SER A 162 3.97 19.13 -22.46
CA SER A 162 4.31 18.59 -21.13
C SER A 162 3.06 18.31 -20.29
N ARG A 163 3.03 17.13 -19.71
CA ARG A 163 1.98 16.62 -18.81
C ARG A 163 2.38 16.68 -17.32
N GLN A 164 3.58 17.20 -17.02
CA GLN A 164 4.08 17.33 -15.65
C GLN A 164 3.10 18.07 -14.72
N PRO A 165 2.47 19.22 -15.14
CA PRO A 165 1.51 19.93 -14.28
C PRO A 165 0.32 19.07 -13.87
N ARG A 166 -0.28 18.32 -14.84
CA ARG A 166 -1.39 17.39 -14.59
C ARG A 166 -0.97 16.23 -13.68
N PHE A 167 0.21 15.68 -13.92
CA PHE A 167 0.77 14.60 -13.09
C PHE A 167 0.94 15.04 -11.65
N MET A 168 1.61 16.18 -11.41
CA MET A 168 1.84 16.68 -10.07
C MET A 168 0.55 17.11 -9.37
N PHE A 169 -0.43 17.63 -10.09
CA PHE A 169 -1.76 17.92 -9.56
C PHE A 169 -2.39 16.67 -8.93
N TRP A 170 -2.52 15.59 -9.72
CA TRP A 170 -3.15 14.36 -9.25
C TRP A 170 -2.33 13.64 -8.17
N LEU A 171 -1.00 13.74 -8.22
CA LEU A 171 -0.14 13.14 -7.22
C LEU A 171 -0.28 13.82 -5.84
N VAL A 172 -0.33 15.16 -5.83
CA VAL A 172 -0.40 15.96 -4.59
C VAL A 172 -1.82 15.98 -4.00
N ILE A 173 -2.87 16.12 -4.83
CA ILE A 173 -4.26 16.13 -4.35
C ILE A 173 -4.67 14.78 -3.75
N PHE A 174 -4.04 13.70 -4.16
CA PHE A 174 -4.24 12.39 -3.56
C PHE A 174 -3.94 12.38 -2.05
N LEU A 175 -2.93 13.13 -1.60
CA LEU A 175 -2.60 13.26 -0.17
C LEU A 175 -3.73 13.96 0.60
N ALA A 176 -4.35 15.00 0.02
CA ALA A 176 -5.51 15.65 0.60
C ALA A 176 -6.67 14.68 0.77
N ALA A 177 -7.01 13.95 -0.30
CA ALA A 177 -8.10 12.97 -0.29
C ALA A 177 -7.89 11.88 0.76
N MET A 178 -6.66 11.39 0.90
CA MET A 178 -6.33 10.38 1.90
C MET A 178 -6.39 10.91 3.34
N ASN A 179 -5.94 12.15 3.61
CA ASN A 179 -6.09 12.76 4.92
C ASN A 179 -7.58 12.95 5.27
N GLY A 180 -8.38 13.48 4.33
CA GLY A 180 -9.82 13.61 4.52
C GLY A 180 -10.49 12.26 4.80
N LEU A 181 -10.10 11.20 4.10
CA LEU A 181 -10.60 9.85 4.27
C LEU A 181 -10.33 9.31 5.69
N VAL A 182 -9.07 9.38 6.16
CA VAL A 182 -8.68 8.76 7.44
C VAL A 182 -9.18 9.54 8.66
N PHE A 183 -9.45 10.83 8.52
CA PHE A 183 -10.02 11.64 9.59
C PHE A 183 -11.54 11.56 9.66
N SER A 184 -12.25 11.16 8.58
CA SER A 184 -13.70 11.14 8.51
C SER A 184 -14.32 10.16 9.51
N ASN A 185 -15.25 10.66 10.33
CA ASN A 185 -16.17 9.87 11.15
C ASN A 185 -17.52 9.68 10.44
N SER A 186 -17.90 10.62 9.57
CA SER A 186 -19.09 10.52 8.71
C SER A 186 -18.85 9.51 7.59
N LEU A 187 -19.78 8.56 7.40
CA LEU A 187 -19.72 7.60 6.30
C LEU A 187 -19.90 8.28 4.93
N VAL A 188 -20.68 9.36 4.85
CA VAL A 188 -20.88 10.14 3.62
C VAL A 188 -19.58 10.85 3.22
N TRP A 189 -18.92 11.51 4.16
CA TRP A 189 -17.63 12.15 3.90
C TRP A 189 -16.54 11.14 3.55
N LEU A 190 -16.53 9.99 4.24
CA LEU A 190 -15.62 8.91 3.94
C LEU A 190 -15.84 8.40 2.50
N TYR A 191 -17.10 8.24 2.06
CA TYR A 191 -17.47 7.87 0.71
C TYR A 191 -16.99 8.90 -0.32
N PHE A 192 -17.20 10.20 -0.08
CA PHE A 192 -16.70 11.26 -0.94
C PHE A 192 -15.18 11.15 -1.16
N PHE A 193 -14.40 11.15 -0.08
CA PHE A 193 -12.94 11.02 -0.20
C PHE A 193 -12.52 9.68 -0.81
N TRP A 194 -13.29 8.61 -0.58
CA TRP A 194 -13.09 7.31 -1.19
C TRP A 194 -13.17 7.39 -2.72
N GLU A 195 -14.17 8.04 -3.28
CA GLU A 195 -14.32 8.20 -4.71
C GLU A 195 -13.31 9.20 -5.30
N VAL A 196 -12.93 10.26 -4.57
CA VAL A 196 -11.83 11.13 -4.99
C VAL A 196 -10.53 10.33 -5.16
N THR A 197 -10.20 9.41 -4.24
CA THR A 197 -9.01 8.56 -4.39
C THR A 197 -9.13 7.61 -5.59
N THR A 198 -10.33 7.14 -5.92
CA THR A 198 -10.60 6.33 -7.12
C THR A 198 -10.31 7.11 -8.40
N LEU A 199 -10.78 8.37 -8.47
CA LEU A 199 -10.51 9.26 -9.60
C LEU A 199 -9.01 9.59 -9.73
N CYS A 200 -8.34 9.93 -8.63
CA CYS A 200 -6.89 10.19 -8.62
C CYS A 200 -6.11 9.01 -9.21
N SER A 201 -6.47 7.78 -8.83
CA SER A 201 -5.80 6.59 -9.35
C SER A 201 -6.03 6.39 -10.84
N PHE A 202 -7.25 6.61 -11.35
CA PHE A 202 -7.55 6.56 -12.78
C PHE A 202 -6.67 7.53 -13.57
N GLU A 203 -6.62 8.78 -13.15
CA GLU A 203 -5.88 9.84 -13.81
C GLU A 203 -4.36 9.60 -13.81
N LEU A 204 -3.83 9.05 -12.73
CA LEU A 204 -2.42 8.74 -12.58
C LEU A 204 -2.02 7.47 -13.35
N ILE A 205 -2.82 6.42 -13.35
CA ILE A 205 -2.56 5.18 -14.11
C ILE A 205 -2.62 5.48 -15.62
N GLY A 206 -3.59 6.29 -16.05
CA GLY A 206 -3.79 6.69 -17.43
C GLY A 206 -2.84 7.81 -17.92
N HIS A 207 -1.82 8.19 -17.16
CA HIS A 207 -0.96 9.36 -17.44
C HIS A 207 -0.37 9.36 -18.85
N ASN A 208 0.12 8.22 -19.32
CA ASN A 208 0.78 8.10 -20.64
C ASN A 208 -0.18 8.27 -21.81
N LEU A 209 -1.49 8.12 -21.60
CA LEU A 209 -2.56 8.23 -22.61
C LEU A 209 -2.44 7.27 -23.80
N ASP A 210 -1.57 6.27 -23.73
CA ASP A 210 -1.54 5.18 -24.70
C ASP A 210 -2.71 4.19 -24.44
N LYS A 211 -2.96 3.30 -25.41
CA LYS A 211 -4.09 2.35 -25.33
C LYS A 211 -3.99 1.43 -24.11
N GLU A 212 -2.79 1.02 -23.74
CA GLU A 212 -2.55 0.12 -22.61
C GLU A 212 -2.80 0.84 -21.28
N ALA A 213 -2.25 2.04 -21.10
CA ALA A 213 -2.46 2.85 -19.91
C ALA A 213 -3.94 3.19 -19.70
N VAL A 214 -4.64 3.63 -20.74
CA VAL A 214 -6.08 3.93 -20.67
C VAL A 214 -6.91 2.69 -20.33
N ALA A 215 -6.63 1.53 -20.95
CA ALA A 215 -7.34 0.29 -20.67
C ALA A 215 -7.13 -0.17 -19.20
N ASN A 216 -5.90 -0.06 -18.69
CA ASN A 216 -5.59 -0.39 -17.29
C ASN A 216 -6.17 0.64 -16.30
N ALA A 217 -6.18 1.92 -16.65
CA ALA A 217 -6.86 2.95 -15.86
C ALA A 217 -8.38 2.70 -15.77
N CYS A 218 -9.03 2.38 -16.88
CA CYS A 218 -10.44 2.00 -16.90
C CYS A 218 -10.70 0.74 -16.06
N ARG A 219 -9.80 -0.27 -16.13
CA ARG A 219 -9.89 -1.47 -15.27
C ARG A 219 -9.81 -1.11 -13.79
N ALA A 220 -8.86 -0.26 -13.40
CA ALA A 220 -8.74 0.20 -12.03
C ALA A 220 -9.99 0.97 -11.59
N LEU A 221 -10.52 1.84 -12.45
CA LEU A 221 -11.72 2.63 -12.16
C LEU A 221 -12.94 1.73 -11.91
N TRP A 222 -13.33 0.88 -12.88
CA TRP A 222 -14.56 0.09 -12.70
C TRP A 222 -14.48 -0.93 -11.56
N MET A 223 -13.30 -1.56 -11.31
CA MET A 223 -13.16 -2.49 -10.19
C MET A 223 -13.32 -1.81 -8.84
N ASN A 224 -12.79 -0.60 -8.69
CA ASN A 224 -12.96 0.17 -7.47
C ASN A 224 -14.37 0.76 -7.32
N MET A 225 -15.04 1.10 -8.44
CA MET A 225 -16.44 1.52 -8.45
C MET A 225 -17.41 0.41 -8.01
N VAL A 226 -17.07 -0.88 -8.24
CA VAL A 226 -17.84 -1.99 -7.65
C VAL A 226 -17.83 -1.88 -6.12
N GLY A 227 -16.68 -1.55 -5.53
CA GLY A 227 -16.58 -1.25 -4.10
C GLY A 227 -17.34 0.02 -3.70
N GLY A 228 -17.30 1.07 -4.54
CA GLY A 228 -18.07 2.30 -4.31
C GLY A 228 -19.58 2.07 -4.31
N VAL A 229 -20.09 1.22 -5.22
CA VAL A 229 -21.50 0.79 -5.20
C VAL A 229 -21.85 0.07 -3.89
N ALA A 230 -21.00 -0.87 -3.45
CA ALA A 230 -21.21 -1.55 -2.17
C ALA A 230 -21.20 -0.56 -0.99
N PHE A 231 -20.33 0.44 -1.04
CA PHE A 231 -20.21 1.45 0.00
C PHE A 231 -21.48 2.31 0.10
N ILE A 232 -21.96 2.87 -1.03
CA ILE A 232 -23.18 3.70 -1.00
C ILE A 232 -24.43 2.88 -0.65
N LEU A 233 -24.50 1.61 -1.07
CA LEU A 233 -25.56 0.70 -0.65
C LEU A 233 -25.52 0.43 0.85
N ALA A 234 -24.32 0.30 1.46
CA ALA A 234 -24.19 0.20 2.91
C ALA A 234 -24.74 1.42 3.63
N ILE A 235 -24.45 2.64 3.12
CA ILE A 235 -24.96 3.90 3.68
C ILE A 235 -26.50 3.92 3.64
N VAL A 236 -27.10 3.64 2.48
CA VAL A 236 -28.57 3.61 2.32
C VAL A 236 -29.21 2.56 3.23
N TYR A 237 -28.60 1.38 3.28
CA TYR A 237 -29.11 0.29 4.11
C TYR A 237 -29.07 0.63 5.61
N LEU A 238 -27.97 1.28 6.08
CA LEU A 238 -27.87 1.78 7.45
C LEU A 238 -28.87 2.88 7.75
N ALA A 239 -29.07 3.84 6.83
CA ALA A 239 -30.07 4.90 6.97
C ALA A 239 -31.48 4.33 7.16
N SER A 240 -31.80 3.27 6.42
CA SER A 240 -33.09 2.58 6.49
C SER A 240 -33.24 1.70 7.75
N SER A 241 -32.12 1.07 8.20
CA SER A 241 -32.15 0.11 9.32
C SER A 241 -32.01 0.78 10.69
N LEU A 242 -31.41 1.97 10.74
CA LEU A 242 -31.13 2.73 11.96
C LEU A 242 -31.74 4.15 11.84
N PRO A 243 -33.07 4.30 11.71
CA PRO A 243 -33.69 5.60 11.54
C PRO A 243 -33.41 6.50 12.75
N GLY A 244 -33.01 7.75 12.48
CA GLY A 244 -32.67 8.73 13.51
C GLY A 244 -31.30 8.56 14.18
N GLN A 245 -30.49 7.56 13.77
CA GLN A 245 -29.11 7.43 14.25
C GLN A 245 -28.14 8.13 13.29
N PRO A 246 -27.04 8.74 13.82
CA PRO A 246 -26.00 9.32 12.98
C PRO A 246 -25.29 8.24 12.15
N LEU A 247 -25.12 8.47 10.84
CA LEU A 247 -24.36 7.60 9.95
C LEU A 247 -22.84 7.80 10.14
N ALA A 248 -22.38 7.49 11.33
CA ALA A 248 -21.01 7.70 11.78
C ALA A 248 -20.34 6.39 12.15
N ILE A 249 -19.01 6.32 11.92
CA ILE A 249 -18.19 5.17 12.29
C ILE A 249 -18.32 4.88 13.79
N ARG A 250 -18.22 5.91 14.64
CA ARG A 250 -18.35 5.75 16.09
C ARG A 250 -19.70 5.15 16.50
N THR A 251 -20.78 5.51 15.82
CA THR A 251 -22.11 4.95 16.06
C THR A 251 -22.10 3.43 15.80
N LEU A 252 -21.55 3.00 14.66
CA LEU A 252 -21.47 1.58 14.32
C LEU A 252 -20.61 0.78 15.31
N LEU A 253 -19.48 1.35 15.73
CA LEU A 253 -18.56 0.70 16.68
C LEU A 253 -19.11 0.66 18.12
N ALA A 254 -20.06 1.53 18.47
CA ALA A 254 -20.68 1.62 19.79
C ALA A 254 -21.92 0.74 19.96
N LEU A 255 -22.38 0.05 18.91
CA LEU A 255 -23.59 -0.79 18.98
C LEU A 255 -23.40 -1.93 20.00
N PRO A 256 -24.36 -2.14 20.93
CA PRO A 256 -24.31 -3.19 21.92
C PRO A 256 -24.27 -4.58 21.29
N GLY A 257 -23.30 -5.41 21.68
CA GLY A 257 -23.17 -6.78 21.16
C GLY A 257 -22.57 -6.89 19.76
N GLY A 258 -21.97 -5.80 19.25
CA GLY A 258 -21.46 -5.73 17.88
C GLY A 258 -22.58 -5.58 16.83
N ALA A 259 -22.21 -5.63 15.56
CA ALA A 259 -23.17 -5.62 14.47
C ALA A 259 -23.90 -6.96 14.39
N THR A 260 -25.22 -6.97 14.53
CA THR A 260 -26.07 -8.17 14.41
C THR A 260 -27.08 -8.00 13.28
N GLY A 261 -27.42 -9.11 12.62
CA GLY A 261 -28.47 -9.13 11.60
C GLY A 261 -28.26 -8.07 10.51
N THR A 262 -29.20 -7.16 10.38
CA THR A 262 -29.22 -6.11 9.35
C THR A 262 -27.98 -5.21 9.33
N VAL A 263 -27.48 -4.81 10.51
CA VAL A 263 -26.27 -3.95 10.59
C VAL A 263 -25.01 -4.70 10.14
N LEU A 264 -24.93 -6.01 10.41
CA LEU A 264 -23.81 -6.83 9.97
C LEU A 264 -23.70 -6.89 8.44
N PHE A 265 -24.84 -6.91 7.74
CA PHE A 265 -24.86 -6.86 6.27
C PHE A 265 -24.26 -5.55 5.73
N ALA A 266 -24.62 -4.41 6.31
CA ALA A 266 -24.02 -3.13 5.92
C ALA A 266 -22.49 -3.11 6.18
N VAL A 267 -22.07 -3.63 7.33
CA VAL A 267 -20.63 -3.76 7.64
C VAL A 267 -19.92 -4.70 6.65
N ALA A 268 -20.57 -5.79 6.21
CA ALA A 268 -20.03 -6.67 5.17
C ALA A 268 -19.86 -5.95 3.82
N LEU A 269 -20.81 -5.08 3.44
CA LEU A 269 -20.69 -4.25 2.24
C LEU A 269 -19.52 -3.25 2.34
N LEU A 270 -19.29 -2.65 3.52
CA LEU A 270 -18.12 -1.79 3.76
C LEU A 270 -16.81 -2.58 3.70
N VAL A 271 -16.77 -3.77 4.29
CA VAL A 271 -15.61 -4.68 4.21
C VAL A 271 -15.35 -5.09 2.76
N PHE A 272 -16.40 -5.41 2.00
CA PHE A 272 -16.30 -5.72 0.58
C PHE A 272 -15.71 -4.53 -0.22
N ALA A 273 -16.16 -3.30 0.04
CA ALA A 273 -15.56 -2.11 -0.55
C ALA A 273 -14.05 -2.01 -0.20
N GLY A 274 -13.67 -2.33 1.04
CA GLY A 274 -12.28 -2.45 1.46
C GLY A 274 -11.48 -3.50 0.66
N PHE A 275 -12.09 -4.63 0.33
CA PHE A 275 -11.47 -5.70 -0.46
C PHE A 275 -11.17 -5.26 -1.90
N THR A 276 -12.09 -4.56 -2.55
CA THR A 276 -11.85 -4.05 -3.92
C THR A 276 -10.66 -3.11 -3.95
N LYS A 277 -10.61 -2.14 -3.04
CA LYS A 277 -9.56 -1.12 -2.99
C LYS A 277 -8.22 -1.65 -2.53
N SER A 278 -8.20 -2.65 -1.65
CA SER A 278 -6.98 -3.36 -1.23
C SER A 278 -6.57 -4.49 -2.18
N ALA A 279 -7.17 -4.57 -3.37
CA ALA A 279 -6.83 -5.54 -4.42
C ALA A 279 -6.82 -7.00 -3.92
N GLN A 280 -7.76 -7.34 -3.02
CA GLN A 280 -7.92 -8.74 -2.61
C GLN A 280 -8.44 -9.57 -3.77
N MET A 281 -8.12 -10.85 -3.82
CA MET A 281 -8.68 -11.72 -4.84
C MET A 281 -10.20 -11.78 -4.73
N PRO A 282 -10.94 -11.65 -5.85
CA PRO A 282 -10.52 -11.67 -7.25
C PRO A 282 -10.20 -10.30 -7.88
N PHE A 283 -10.08 -9.23 -7.10
CA PHE A 283 -9.88 -7.87 -7.60
C PHE A 283 -8.41 -7.49 -7.85
N GLN A 284 -7.46 -8.41 -7.70
CA GLN A 284 -6.02 -8.15 -7.81
C GLN A 284 -5.58 -7.56 -9.15
N SER A 285 -6.31 -7.80 -10.22
CA SER A 285 -5.89 -7.47 -11.58
C SER A 285 -5.80 -5.97 -11.87
N TRP A 286 -6.54 -5.12 -11.15
CA TRP A 286 -6.43 -3.67 -11.33
C TRP A 286 -5.07 -3.14 -10.84
N LEU A 287 -4.59 -3.69 -9.72
CA LEU A 287 -3.32 -3.25 -9.14
C LEU A 287 -2.12 -3.71 -9.97
N LEU A 288 -2.21 -4.90 -10.55
CA LEU A 288 -1.23 -5.41 -11.52
C LEU A 288 -1.21 -4.58 -12.81
N GLY A 289 -2.39 -4.19 -13.29
CA GLY A 289 -2.53 -3.31 -14.44
C GLY A 289 -1.96 -1.91 -14.20
N ALA A 290 -1.99 -1.43 -12.96
CA ALA A 290 -1.41 -0.13 -12.58
C ALA A 290 0.13 -0.07 -12.74
N MET A 291 0.82 -1.19 -12.98
CA MET A 291 2.28 -1.21 -13.19
C MET A 291 2.75 -0.56 -14.49
N VAL A 292 1.84 -0.25 -15.41
CA VAL A 292 2.14 0.56 -16.62
C VAL A 292 2.43 2.03 -16.27
N ALA A 293 1.94 2.50 -15.15
CA ALA A 293 2.11 3.88 -14.69
C ALA A 293 3.57 4.25 -14.39
N PRO A 294 3.92 5.55 -14.45
CA PRO A 294 5.20 6.04 -13.94
C PRO A 294 5.45 5.59 -12.49
N THR A 295 6.71 5.32 -12.16
CA THR A 295 7.06 4.68 -10.88
C THR A 295 6.60 5.42 -9.62
N PRO A 296 6.58 6.79 -9.54
CA PRO A 296 6.01 7.48 -8.40
C PRO A 296 4.53 7.16 -8.14
N VAL A 297 3.76 6.90 -9.20
CA VAL A 297 2.35 6.46 -9.08
C VAL A 297 2.28 5.09 -8.41
N SER A 298 3.07 4.13 -8.93
CA SER A 298 3.13 2.78 -8.33
C SER A 298 3.56 2.85 -6.86
N ALA A 299 4.59 3.65 -6.53
CA ALA A 299 5.03 3.86 -5.16
C ALA A 299 3.90 4.41 -4.27
N LEU A 300 3.19 5.45 -4.73
CA LEU A 300 2.12 6.11 -3.97
C LEU A 300 0.93 5.17 -3.73
N LEU A 301 0.45 4.49 -4.77
CA LEU A 301 -0.68 3.57 -4.70
C LEU A 301 -0.42 2.40 -3.74
N HIS A 302 0.79 1.84 -3.75
CA HIS A 302 1.14 0.62 -3.01
C HIS A 302 1.61 0.87 -1.58
N SER A 303 2.20 2.05 -1.28
CA SER A 303 2.79 2.32 0.03
C SER A 303 1.86 3.10 0.96
N SER A 304 1.29 4.22 0.52
CA SER A 304 0.71 5.20 1.43
C SER A 304 -0.73 5.62 1.13
N THR A 305 -1.31 5.26 -0.03
CA THR A 305 -2.63 5.78 -0.41
C THR A 305 -3.67 4.69 -0.67
N MET A 306 -4.05 4.46 -1.91
CA MET A 306 -5.27 3.74 -2.30
C MET A 306 -5.46 2.39 -1.62
N VAL A 307 -4.46 1.50 -1.69
CA VAL A 307 -4.57 0.16 -1.08
C VAL A 307 -4.61 0.23 0.45
N LYS A 308 -4.03 1.29 1.03
CA LYS A 308 -4.09 1.54 2.47
C LYS A 308 -5.47 2.02 2.92
N ALA A 309 -6.20 2.79 2.09
CA ALA A 309 -7.58 3.14 2.36
C ALA A 309 -8.45 1.87 2.49
N GLY A 310 -8.24 0.86 1.63
CA GLY A 310 -8.96 -0.41 1.69
C GLY A 310 -8.73 -1.16 3.00
N VAL A 311 -7.46 -1.42 3.36
CA VAL A 311 -7.15 -2.13 4.61
C VAL A 311 -7.49 -1.29 5.85
N TYR A 312 -7.36 0.04 5.78
CA TYR A 312 -7.78 0.95 6.84
C TYR A 312 -9.27 0.78 7.16
N LEU A 313 -10.14 0.77 6.14
CA LEU A 313 -11.58 0.59 6.34
C LEU A 313 -11.88 -0.76 6.98
N VAL A 314 -11.26 -1.86 6.52
CA VAL A 314 -11.49 -3.20 7.10
C VAL A 314 -11.02 -3.28 8.54
N VAL A 315 -9.82 -2.76 8.86
CA VAL A 315 -9.29 -2.71 10.23
C VAL A 315 -10.15 -1.79 11.13
N ARG A 316 -10.62 -0.66 10.58
CA ARG A 316 -11.49 0.28 11.29
C ARG A 316 -12.83 -0.33 11.66
N MET A 317 -13.40 -1.16 10.79
CA MET A 317 -14.67 -1.85 11.03
C MET A 317 -14.52 -3.13 11.86
N ALA A 318 -13.31 -3.63 12.10
CA ALA A 318 -13.08 -4.91 12.78
C ALA A 318 -13.83 -5.07 14.11
N PRO A 319 -13.87 -4.08 15.02
CA PRO A 319 -14.62 -4.23 16.26
C PRO A 319 -16.13 -4.45 16.04
N ALA A 320 -16.71 -3.92 14.95
CA ALA A 320 -18.14 -4.06 14.67
C ALA A 320 -18.55 -5.49 14.30
N TYR A 321 -17.66 -6.29 13.72
CA TYR A 321 -17.95 -7.68 13.32
C TYR A 321 -17.21 -8.73 14.16
N GLN A 322 -16.68 -8.36 15.33
CA GLN A 322 -15.95 -9.27 16.21
C GLN A 322 -16.83 -10.46 16.66
N GLY A 323 -16.29 -11.67 16.56
CA GLY A 323 -16.99 -12.89 17.00
C GLY A 323 -18.15 -13.32 16.10
N THR A 324 -18.26 -12.78 14.89
CA THR A 324 -19.28 -13.15 13.90
C THR A 324 -18.69 -14.01 12.79
N TYR A 325 -19.54 -14.67 12.00
CA TYR A 325 -19.11 -15.41 10.81
C TYR A 325 -18.37 -14.55 9.79
N LEU A 326 -18.71 -13.25 9.73
CA LEU A 326 -17.98 -12.30 8.88
C LEU A 326 -16.50 -12.23 9.27
N SER A 327 -16.20 -12.27 10.56
CA SER A 327 -14.83 -12.29 11.10
C SER A 327 -14.02 -13.47 10.52
N ASP A 328 -14.56 -14.67 10.62
CA ASP A 328 -13.89 -15.88 10.13
C ASP A 328 -13.70 -15.87 8.60
N LEU A 329 -14.74 -15.42 7.85
CA LEU A 329 -14.66 -15.34 6.39
C LEU A 329 -13.64 -14.29 5.93
N VAL A 330 -13.54 -13.14 6.60
CA VAL A 330 -12.52 -12.13 6.34
C VAL A 330 -11.12 -12.70 6.62
N ALA A 331 -10.96 -13.44 7.72
CA ALA A 331 -9.69 -14.09 8.06
C ALA A 331 -9.24 -15.08 6.97
N VAL A 332 -10.14 -15.96 6.55
CA VAL A 332 -9.85 -16.97 5.52
C VAL A 332 -9.59 -16.33 4.15
N ALA A 333 -10.41 -15.37 3.72
CA ALA A 333 -10.24 -14.69 2.44
C ALA A 333 -8.92 -13.90 2.36
N GLY A 334 -8.55 -13.20 3.45
CA GLY A 334 -7.27 -12.51 3.56
C GLY A 334 -6.07 -13.46 3.53
N ALA A 335 -6.12 -14.56 4.30
CA ALA A 335 -5.07 -15.58 4.33
C ALA A 335 -4.91 -16.28 2.99
N PHE A 336 -6.02 -16.59 2.32
CA PHE A 336 -6.02 -17.14 0.97
C PHE A 336 -5.35 -16.19 -0.04
N THR A 337 -5.70 -14.91 0.00
CA THR A 337 -5.06 -13.89 -0.86
C THR A 337 -3.56 -13.78 -0.56
N PHE A 338 -3.16 -13.83 0.72
CA PHE A 338 -1.75 -13.81 1.11
C PHE A 338 -0.98 -14.97 0.49
N LEU A 339 -1.50 -16.21 0.59
CA LEU A 339 -0.86 -17.39 0.03
C LEU A 339 -0.81 -17.35 -1.51
N ALA A 340 -1.95 -17.17 -2.15
CA ALA A 340 -2.04 -17.22 -3.61
C ALA A 340 -1.20 -16.11 -4.28
N ALA A 341 -1.23 -14.88 -3.75
CA ALA A 341 -0.41 -13.79 -4.28
C ALA A 341 1.09 -14.00 -4.03
N SER A 342 1.48 -14.65 -2.90
CA SER A 342 2.87 -15.00 -2.63
C SER A 342 3.40 -16.02 -3.64
N VAL A 343 2.61 -17.05 -3.96
CA VAL A 343 2.95 -18.06 -4.98
C VAL A 343 3.11 -17.39 -6.36
N LEU A 344 2.17 -16.52 -6.75
CA LEU A 344 2.23 -15.80 -8.01
C LEU A 344 3.44 -14.87 -8.11
N ALA A 345 3.90 -14.27 -7.00
CA ALA A 345 5.08 -13.42 -6.98
C ALA A 345 6.37 -14.17 -7.35
N VAL A 346 6.49 -15.46 -6.99
CA VAL A 346 7.65 -16.30 -7.32
C VAL A 346 7.83 -16.44 -8.83
N THR A 347 6.73 -16.43 -9.58
CA THR A 347 6.73 -16.65 -11.04
C THR A 347 7.04 -15.41 -11.88
N GLN A 348 7.18 -14.24 -11.23
CA GLN A 348 7.43 -12.99 -11.95
C GLN A 348 8.92 -12.70 -12.07
N SER A 349 9.37 -12.30 -13.28
CA SER A 349 10.71 -11.74 -13.53
C SER A 349 10.71 -10.21 -13.49
N ASN A 350 9.58 -9.57 -13.80
CA ASN A 350 9.46 -8.12 -13.75
C ASN A 350 9.39 -7.61 -12.31
N ALA A 351 10.34 -6.78 -11.90
CA ALA A 351 10.47 -6.26 -10.53
C ALA A 351 9.21 -5.54 -10.05
N LYS A 352 8.59 -4.68 -10.87
CA LYS A 352 7.33 -4.00 -10.50
C LYS A 352 6.20 -4.99 -10.26
N ARG A 353 6.11 -6.09 -11.03
CA ARG A 353 5.09 -7.14 -10.84
C ARG A 353 5.35 -7.95 -9.57
N VAL A 354 6.62 -8.26 -9.24
CA VAL A 354 7.00 -8.86 -7.95
C VAL A 354 6.56 -7.96 -6.81
N LEU A 355 6.84 -6.65 -6.89
CA LEU A 355 6.41 -5.67 -5.88
C LEU A 355 4.89 -5.59 -5.76
N ALA A 356 4.15 -5.64 -6.88
CA ALA A 356 2.70 -5.62 -6.89
C ALA A 356 2.10 -6.86 -6.22
N TYR A 357 2.51 -8.08 -6.61
CA TYR A 357 2.04 -9.31 -5.97
C TYR A 357 2.41 -9.39 -4.50
N SER A 358 3.62 -8.98 -4.14
CA SER A 358 4.02 -8.93 -2.74
C SER A 358 3.25 -7.86 -1.92
N THR A 359 2.74 -6.80 -2.57
CA THR A 359 1.80 -5.87 -1.92
C THR A 359 0.45 -6.53 -1.69
N ILE A 360 -0.16 -7.16 -2.72
CA ILE A 360 -1.42 -7.92 -2.60
C ILE A 360 -1.32 -8.95 -1.48
N ALA A 361 -0.21 -9.70 -1.44
CA ALA A 361 0.06 -10.68 -0.40
C ALA A 361 0.05 -10.05 1.02
N ASN A 362 0.80 -8.98 1.24
CA ASN A 362 0.85 -8.34 2.56
C ASN A 362 -0.47 -7.65 2.94
N LEU A 363 -1.22 -7.11 1.99
CA LEU A 363 -2.57 -6.59 2.25
C LEU A 363 -3.52 -7.73 2.64
N GLY A 364 -3.39 -8.91 2.01
CA GLY A 364 -4.10 -10.13 2.42
C GLY A 364 -3.80 -10.52 3.85
N LEU A 365 -2.52 -10.49 4.27
CA LEU A 365 -2.12 -10.75 5.65
C LEU A 365 -2.73 -9.73 6.63
N ILE A 366 -2.73 -8.44 6.29
CA ILE A 366 -3.35 -7.38 7.12
C ILE A 366 -4.86 -7.64 7.28
N ILE A 367 -5.56 -7.95 6.18
CA ILE A 367 -6.99 -8.25 6.20
C ILE A 367 -7.28 -9.53 6.99
N ALA A 368 -6.46 -10.57 6.84
CA ALA A 368 -6.60 -11.77 7.63
C ALA A 368 -6.47 -11.48 9.14
N CYS A 369 -5.53 -10.64 9.54
CA CYS A 369 -5.41 -10.19 10.92
C CYS A 369 -6.65 -9.41 11.38
N ALA A 370 -7.22 -8.56 10.53
CA ALA A 370 -8.48 -7.88 10.83
C ALA A 370 -9.66 -8.85 10.98
N GLY A 371 -9.62 -9.98 10.24
CA GLY A 371 -10.59 -11.07 10.37
C GLY A 371 -10.38 -11.93 11.62
N ILE A 372 -9.16 -12.28 12.01
CA ILE A 372 -8.86 -12.94 13.30
C ILE A 372 -9.39 -12.13 14.48
N ASN A 373 -9.35 -10.81 14.36
CA ASN A 373 -10.09 -9.85 15.17
C ASN A 373 -9.85 -9.97 16.69
N THR A 374 -8.63 -10.30 17.07
CA THR A 374 -8.16 -10.22 18.45
C THR A 374 -7.29 -8.98 18.63
N PRO A 375 -7.12 -8.44 19.86
CA PRO A 375 -6.24 -7.31 20.09
C PRO A 375 -4.82 -7.50 19.54
N VAL A 376 -4.26 -8.71 19.65
CA VAL A 376 -2.94 -9.05 19.11
C VAL A 376 -2.96 -9.03 17.57
N ALA A 377 -4.01 -9.59 16.95
CA ALA A 377 -4.15 -9.61 15.50
C ALA A 377 -4.28 -8.19 14.91
N ILE A 378 -5.09 -7.34 15.52
CA ILE A 378 -5.25 -5.94 15.09
C ILE A 378 -3.94 -5.16 15.28
N SER A 379 -3.23 -5.40 16.37
CA SER A 379 -1.90 -4.80 16.56
C SER A 379 -0.91 -5.25 15.48
N ALA A 380 -0.94 -6.53 15.09
CA ALA A 380 -0.17 -7.05 13.97
C ALA A 380 -0.57 -6.35 12.66
N ALA A 381 -1.87 -6.19 12.39
CA ALA A 381 -2.37 -5.50 11.20
C ALA A 381 -1.85 -4.06 11.11
N ILE A 382 -1.94 -3.28 12.20
CA ILE A 382 -1.48 -1.89 12.24
C ILE A 382 0.05 -1.82 12.08
N ALA A 383 0.81 -2.69 12.77
CA ALA A 383 2.25 -2.78 12.60
C ALA A 383 2.65 -3.08 11.15
N LEU A 384 1.98 -4.06 10.52
CA LEU A 384 2.19 -4.40 9.11
C LEU A 384 1.85 -3.22 8.19
N ILE A 385 0.82 -2.43 8.47
CA ILE A 385 0.49 -1.21 7.71
C ILE A 385 1.68 -0.23 7.74
N ILE A 386 2.26 0.02 8.91
CA ILE A 386 3.38 0.96 9.10
C ILE A 386 4.62 0.47 8.33
N PHE A 387 5.10 -0.72 8.66
CA PHE A 387 6.38 -1.23 8.12
C PHE A 387 6.31 -1.52 6.61
N HIS A 388 5.17 -2.06 6.14
CA HIS A 388 4.94 -2.28 4.71
C HIS A 388 4.95 -0.96 3.93
N ALA A 389 4.41 0.13 4.47
CA ALA A 389 4.37 1.42 3.78
C ALA A 389 5.78 1.93 3.47
N VAL A 390 6.67 1.93 4.46
CA VAL A 390 8.06 2.39 4.31
C VAL A 390 8.82 1.50 3.33
N SER A 391 8.75 0.18 3.54
CA SER A 391 9.50 -0.78 2.71
C SER A 391 9.05 -0.75 1.25
N LYS A 392 7.75 -0.62 0.98
CA LYS A 392 7.22 -0.55 -0.39
C LYS A 392 7.53 0.76 -1.07
N GLY A 393 7.42 1.88 -0.36
CA GLY A 393 7.85 3.17 -0.88
C GLY A 393 9.31 3.12 -1.33
N LEU A 394 10.19 2.60 -0.47
CA LEU A 394 11.61 2.42 -0.76
C LEU A 394 11.86 1.55 -2.00
N LEU A 395 11.26 0.36 -2.05
CA LEU A 395 11.48 -0.61 -3.13
C LEU A 395 10.96 -0.13 -4.48
N PHE A 396 9.77 0.47 -4.54
CA PHE A 396 9.24 1.01 -5.79
C PHE A 396 10.09 2.17 -6.32
N LEU A 397 10.44 3.13 -5.48
CA LEU A 397 11.24 4.27 -5.91
C LEU A 397 12.65 3.84 -6.35
N SER A 398 13.27 2.89 -5.64
CA SER A 398 14.58 2.34 -6.03
C SER A 398 14.50 1.61 -7.37
N THR A 399 13.44 0.82 -7.60
CA THR A 399 13.19 0.16 -8.91
C THR A 399 13.05 1.20 -10.02
N GLY A 400 12.45 2.36 -9.75
CA GLY A 400 12.36 3.45 -10.72
C GLY A 400 13.73 4.04 -11.09
N VAL A 401 14.64 4.19 -10.12
CA VAL A 401 16.02 4.63 -10.39
C VAL A 401 16.77 3.59 -11.23
N ILE A 402 16.62 2.31 -10.90
CA ILE A 402 17.22 1.22 -11.68
C ILE A 402 16.69 1.25 -13.11
N GLU A 403 15.36 1.28 -13.28
CA GLU A 403 14.71 1.31 -14.59
C GLU A 403 15.22 2.45 -15.49
N HIS A 404 15.38 3.68 -14.94
CA HIS A 404 15.91 4.82 -15.70
C HIS A 404 17.38 4.65 -16.10
N ASN A 405 18.20 3.93 -15.31
CA ASN A 405 19.61 3.77 -15.59
C ASN A 405 19.95 2.59 -16.51
N ILE A 406 19.23 1.46 -16.38
CA ILE A 406 19.51 0.26 -17.19
C ILE A 406 18.51 0.05 -18.33
N GLY A 407 17.40 0.80 -18.38
CA GLY A 407 16.36 0.68 -19.41
C GLY A 407 15.49 -0.57 -19.29
N SER A 408 15.60 -1.35 -18.21
CA SER A 408 14.87 -2.60 -18.00
C SER A 408 14.22 -2.67 -16.63
N ARG A 409 13.11 -3.42 -16.55
CA ARG A 409 12.39 -3.77 -15.31
C ARG A 409 12.55 -5.24 -14.94
N ASP A 410 13.26 -6.02 -15.78
CA ASP A 410 13.46 -7.44 -15.54
C ASP A 410 14.56 -7.64 -14.49
N ILE A 411 14.28 -8.51 -13.52
CA ILE A 411 15.22 -8.86 -12.44
C ILE A 411 16.47 -9.50 -13.03
N GLU A 412 16.36 -10.25 -14.13
CA GLU A 412 17.49 -10.92 -14.77
C GLU A 412 18.49 -9.93 -15.37
N ASP A 413 18.05 -8.73 -15.77
CA ASP A 413 18.89 -7.67 -16.29
C ASP A 413 19.59 -6.86 -15.18
N MET A 414 19.28 -7.16 -13.91
CA MET A 414 19.84 -6.45 -12.74
C MET A 414 21.13 -7.07 -12.20
N GLY A 415 21.72 -8.06 -12.92
CA GLY A 415 23.00 -8.62 -12.57
C GLY A 415 24.12 -7.56 -12.59
N GLY A 416 25.05 -7.63 -11.64
CA GLY A 416 26.18 -6.69 -11.55
C GLY A 416 25.82 -5.27 -11.09
N LEU A 417 24.60 -5.02 -10.61
CA LEU A 417 24.22 -3.68 -10.11
C LEU A 417 25.04 -3.25 -8.89
N VAL A 418 25.55 -4.18 -8.10
CA VAL A 418 26.45 -3.87 -6.97
C VAL A 418 27.70 -3.11 -7.42
N ASP A 419 28.19 -3.37 -8.62
CA ASP A 419 29.37 -2.70 -9.18
C ASP A 419 29.01 -1.41 -9.94
N ARG A 420 27.83 -1.37 -10.57
CA ARG A 420 27.34 -0.22 -11.39
C ARG A 420 26.69 0.85 -10.56
N MET A 421 25.85 0.46 -9.62
CA MET A 421 24.97 1.31 -8.83
C MET A 421 25.03 0.92 -7.34
N PRO A 422 26.19 1.03 -6.69
CA PRO A 422 26.40 0.50 -5.34
C PRO A 422 25.46 1.14 -4.30
N VAL A 423 25.22 2.44 -4.41
CA VAL A 423 24.34 3.16 -3.46
C VAL A 423 22.90 2.67 -3.61
N THR A 424 22.37 2.63 -4.85
CA THR A 424 21.03 2.12 -5.12
C THR A 424 20.90 0.66 -4.72
N THR A 425 21.90 -0.18 -4.98
CA THR A 425 21.90 -1.59 -4.60
C THR A 425 21.81 -1.79 -3.09
N ILE A 426 22.59 -1.04 -2.30
CA ILE A 426 22.50 -1.08 -0.84
C ILE A 426 21.10 -0.66 -0.36
N ILE A 427 20.54 0.39 -0.95
CA ILE A 427 19.21 0.87 -0.61
C ILE A 427 18.12 -0.17 -0.93
N VAL A 428 18.21 -0.82 -2.11
CA VAL A 428 17.30 -1.93 -2.48
C VAL A 428 17.48 -3.11 -1.53
N ALA A 429 18.72 -3.45 -1.19
CA ALA A 429 19.01 -4.53 -0.24
C ALA A 429 18.34 -4.25 1.12
N ILE A 430 18.46 -3.03 1.67
CA ILE A 430 17.75 -2.62 2.89
C ILE A 430 16.23 -2.80 2.71
N GLY A 431 15.66 -2.36 1.58
CA GLY A 431 14.24 -2.51 1.27
C GLY A 431 13.81 -3.98 1.22
N VAL A 432 14.55 -4.84 0.54
CA VAL A 432 14.28 -6.28 0.44
C VAL A 432 14.38 -6.94 1.81
N LEU A 433 15.48 -6.71 2.54
CA LEU A 433 15.70 -7.29 3.87
C LEU A 433 14.62 -6.84 4.86
N SER A 434 14.15 -5.59 4.75
CA SER A 434 13.09 -5.05 5.60
C SER A 434 11.75 -5.78 5.45
N MET A 435 11.52 -6.51 4.35
CA MET A 435 10.27 -7.22 4.09
C MET A 435 10.16 -8.58 4.79
N PHE A 436 11.28 -9.22 5.16
CA PHE A 436 11.22 -10.60 5.66
C PHE A 436 12.26 -10.98 6.72
N LEU A 437 13.33 -10.20 6.90
CA LEU A 437 14.40 -10.54 7.84
C LEU A 437 14.31 -9.77 9.16
N PRO A 438 14.75 -10.39 10.28
CA PRO A 438 15.05 -9.64 11.49
C PRO A 438 16.26 -8.71 11.20
N PRO A 439 16.37 -7.58 11.85
CA PRO A 439 15.55 -7.08 12.94
C PRO A 439 14.44 -6.11 12.50
N PHE A 440 14.09 -6.08 11.24
CA PHE A 440 13.10 -5.14 10.71
C PHE A 440 11.67 -5.43 11.18
N GLY A 441 10.85 -4.37 11.28
CA GLY A 441 9.53 -4.41 11.89
C GLY A 441 8.50 -5.30 11.18
N MET A 442 8.65 -5.56 9.87
CA MET A 442 7.77 -6.49 9.16
C MET A 442 7.78 -7.91 9.75
N LEU A 443 8.93 -8.38 10.24
CA LEU A 443 9.01 -9.69 10.90
C LEU A 443 8.21 -9.70 12.20
N VAL A 444 8.23 -8.61 12.97
CA VAL A 444 7.45 -8.49 14.21
C VAL A 444 5.96 -8.57 13.91
N GLY A 445 5.48 -7.86 12.88
CA GLY A 445 4.09 -7.95 12.44
C GLY A 445 3.71 -9.37 11.99
N LYS A 446 4.56 -10.05 11.22
CA LYS A 446 4.34 -11.44 10.80
C LYS A 446 4.36 -12.42 11.96
N TRP A 447 5.27 -12.24 12.92
CA TRP A 447 5.29 -13.05 14.14
C TRP A 447 4.01 -12.89 14.94
N ALA A 448 3.59 -11.64 15.20
CA ALA A 448 2.36 -11.37 15.94
C ALA A 448 1.11 -11.88 15.21
N SER A 449 1.10 -11.84 13.88
CA SER A 449 -0.01 -12.39 13.08
C SER A 449 -0.09 -13.91 13.17
N LEU A 450 1.05 -14.59 13.15
CA LEU A 450 1.10 -16.05 13.32
C LEU A 450 0.66 -16.45 14.73
N GLU A 451 1.13 -15.77 15.75
CA GLU A 451 0.74 -15.98 17.14
C GLU A 451 -0.77 -15.81 17.32
N ALA A 452 -1.35 -14.76 16.77
CA ALA A 452 -2.79 -14.50 16.83
C ALA A 452 -3.61 -15.56 16.06
N SER A 453 -3.04 -16.21 15.04
CA SER A 453 -3.75 -17.19 14.19
C SER A 453 -3.86 -18.59 14.78
N THR A 454 -3.25 -18.86 15.94
CA THR A 454 -3.19 -20.20 16.55
C THR A 454 -4.55 -20.83 16.82
N GLN A 455 -5.60 -20.01 17.00
CA GLN A 455 -6.98 -20.46 17.17
C GLN A 455 -7.67 -20.86 15.84
N LEU A 456 -7.10 -20.52 14.70
CA LEU A 456 -7.61 -20.81 13.36
C LEU A 456 -6.56 -21.60 12.56
N PRO A 457 -6.51 -22.95 12.71
CA PRO A 457 -5.42 -23.77 12.14
C PRO A 457 -5.23 -23.63 10.64
N LEU A 458 -6.33 -23.48 9.87
CA LEU A 458 -6.27 -23.26 8.43
C LEU A 458 -5.59 -21.93 8.07
N VAL A 459 -5.92 -20.86 8.79
CA VAL A 459 -5.30 -19.53 8.61
C VAL A 459 -3.82 -19.58 8.99
N ALA A 460 -3.49 -20.21 10.12
CA ALA A 460 -2.10 -20.38 10.56
C ALA A 460 -1.27 -21.16 9.53
N LEU A 461 -1.80 -22.25 8.97
CA LEU A 461 -1.14 -23.02 7.90
C LEU A 461 -0.87 -22.15 6.67
N MET A 462 -1.87 -21.37 6.21
CA MET A 462 -1.70 -20.47 5.08
C MET A 462 -0.65 -19.38 5.38
N PHE A 463 -0.58 -18.86 6.61
CA PHE A 463 0.42 -17.87 7.01
C PHE A 463 1.84 -18.42 6.97
N VAL A 464 2.05 -19.64 7.49
CA VAL A 464 3.36 -20.32 7.46
C VAL A 464 3.82 -20.56 6.02
N LEU A 465 2.97 -21.16 5.21
CA LEU A 465 3.28 -21.46 3.81
C LEU A 465 3.57 -20.19 3.00
N ALA A 466 2.70 -19.17 3.10
CA ALA A 466 2.87 -17.90 2.41
C ALA A 466 4.16 -17.18 2.85
N SER A 467 4.47 -17.18 4.16
CA SER A 467 5.68 -16.56 4.69
C SER A 467 6.95 -17.23 4.16
N ALA A 468 6.97 -18.57 4.08
CA ALA A 468 8.08 -19.31 3.47
C ALA A 468 8.24 -18.95 1.98
N VAL A 469 7.13 -18.92 1.24
CA VAL A 469 7.13 -18.56 -0.19
C VAL A 469 7.58 -17.11 -0.41
N THR A 470 7.24 -16.17 0.50
CA THR A 470 7.71 -14.78 0.36
C THR A 470 9.23 -14.66 0.42
N ALA A 471 9.92 -15.48 1.18
CA ALA A 471 11.38 -15.47 1.25
C ALA A 471 12.02 -15.84 -0.11
N LEU A 472 11.41 -16.78 -0.87
CA LEU A 472 11.95 -17.24 -2.14
C LEU A 472 12.12 -16.13 -3.18
N PHE A 473 11.08 -15.33 -3.42
CA PHE A 473 11.19 -14.27 -4.43
C PHE A 473 12.05 -13.08 -3.98
N TRP A 474 12.11 -12.81 -2.67
CA TRP A 474 13.00 -11.78 -2.14
C TRP A 474 14.48 -12.17 -2.24
N ILE A 475 14.82 -13.41 -1.86
CA ILE A 475 16.19 -13.92 -1.95
C ILE A 475 16.64 -14.02 -3.42
N LYS A 476 15.73 -14.47 -4.31
CA LYS A 476 15.98 -14.54 -5.74
C LYS A 476 16.36 -13.16 -6.32
N TRP A 477 15.60 -12.12 -5.99
CA TRP A 477 15.91 -10.78 -6.45
C TRP A 477 17.19 -10.23 -5.84
N LEU A 478 17.36 -10.38 -4.51
CA LEU A 478 18.57 -9.93 -3.82
C LEU A 478 19.83 -10.63 -4.36
N GLY A 479 19.76 -11.93 -4.61
CA GLY A 479 20.86 -12.71 -5.18
C GLY A 479 21.30 -12.14 -6.53
N ARG A 480 20.32 -11.79 -7.40
CA ARG A 480 20.63 -11.21 -8.71
C ARG A 480 21.28 -9.82 -8.61
N LEU A 481 20.82 -8.98 -7.70
CA LEU A 481 21.40 -7.66 -7.44
C LEU A 481 22.86 -7.71 -6.96
N MET A 482 23.19 -8.74 -6.17
CA MET A 482 24.51 -8.92 -5.53
C MET A 482 25.47 -9.75 -6.39
N GLU A 483 25.01 -10.30 -7.49
CA GLU A 483 25.87 -11.05 -8.41
C GLU A 483 26.87 -10.10 -9.07
N GLY A 484 28.18 -10.41 -8.96
CA GLY A 484 29.23 -9.69 -9.67
C GLY A 484 29.26 -10.11 -11.13
N GLU A 485 29.34 -9.17 -12.06
CA GLU A 485 29.41 -9.46 -13.49
C GLU A 485 30.77 -9.05 -14.07
N PRO A 486 31.49 -9.97 -14.75
CA PRO A 486 32.76 -9.64 -15.38
C PRO A 486 32.59 -8.57 -16.48
N GLY A 487 33.44 -7.58 -16.52
CA GLY A 487 33.46 -6.57 -17.58
C GLY A 487 32.71 -5.26 -17.28
N LEU A 488 31.88 -5.20 -16.23
CA LEU A 488 31.08 -4.00 -15.89
C LEU A 488 31.80 -2.96 -15.03
N ALA A 489 32.98 -3.24 -14.51
CA ALA A 489 33.80 -2.34 -13.68
C ALA A 489 34.22 -1.01 -14.37
N ARG A 490 33.90 -0.83 -15.66
CA ARG A 490 34.23 0.36 -16.46
C ARG A 490 33.07 1.38 -16.59
N MET A 491 31.94 1.16 -15.97
CA MET A 491 30.82 2.11 -16.08
C MET A 491 31.04 3.35 -15.21
N LYS A 492 30.46 4.48 -15.66
CA LYS A 492 30.51 5.74 -14.92
C LYS A 492 29.88 5.56 -13.53
N PRO A 493 30.47 6.15 -12.48
CA PRO A 493 29.90 6.07 -11.14
C PRO A 493 28.48 6.63 -11.13
N GLU A 494 27.62 6.02 -10.32
CA GLU A 494 26.23 6.42 -10.12
C GLU A 494 26.12 7.91 -9.73
N LYS A 495 25.33 8.67 -10.47
CA LYS A 495 24.97 10.05 -10.13
C LYS A 495 23.54 10.09 -9.67
N MET A 496 23.31 10.21 -8.38
CA MET A 496 21.98 10.29 -7.80
C MET A 496 21.56 11.75 -7.62
N ALA A 497 20.44 12.15 -8.24
CA ALA A 497 19.87 13.49 -8.05
C ALA A 497 19.46 13.73 -6.59
N PRO A 498 19.54 14.96 -6.06
CA PRO A 498 19.17 15.26 -4.67
C PRO A 498 17.75 14.80 -4.28
N HIS A 499 16.79 14.89 -5.19
CA HIS A 499 15.40 14.43 -4.99
C HIS A 499 15.36 12.91 -4.71
N TYR A 500 16.12 12.13 -5.46
CA TYR A 500 16.23 10.68 -5.25
C TYR A 500 16.94 10.35 -3.96
N MET A 501 18.07 11.06 -3.68
CA MET A 501 18.85 10.84 -2.46
C MET A 501 18.02 11.10 -1.20
N VAL A 502 17.27 12.21 -1.16
CA VAL A 502 16.43 12.55 0.00
C VAL A 502 15.29 11.57 0.16
N SER A 503 14.61 11.20 -0.93
CA SER A 503 13.46 10.29 -0.86
C SER A 503 13.89 8.87 -0.51
N LEU A 504 14.88 8.32 -1.19
CA LEU A 504 15.38 6.97 -0.94
C LEU A 504 16.13 6.87 0.39
N GLY A 505 17.00 7.84 0.68
CA GLY A 505 17.74 7.91 1.94
C GLY A 505 16.82 8.07 3.15
N GLY A 506 15.80 8.92 3.03
CA GLY A 506 14.78 9.11 4.07
C GLY A 506 13.97 7.83 4.35
N LEU A 507 13.55 7.12 3.30
CA LEU A 507 12.82 5.85 3.44
C LEU A 507 13.72 4.72 3.95
N ALA A 508 14.98 4.63 3.50
CA ALA A 508 15.94 3.63 3.99
C ALA A 508 16.26 3.85 5.47
N LEU A 509 16.52 5.10 5.85
CA LEU A 509 16.72 5.48 7.25
C LEU A 509 15.46 5.16 8.08
N GLY A 510 14.27 5.50 7.55
CA GLY A 510 12.99 5.17 8.18
C GLY A 510 12.80 3.67 8.42
N ALA A 511 13.15 2.81 7.44
CA ALA A 511 13.06 1.37 7.59
C ALA A 511 13.98 0.85 8.71
N VAL A 512 15.21 1.35 8.79
CA VAL A 512 16.18 0.97 9.83
C VAL A 512 15.73 1.49 11.20
N VAL A 513 15.41 2.78 11.31
CA VAL A 513 15.02 3.42 12.59
C VAL A 513 13.75 2.79 13.16
N LEU A 514 12.69 2.62 12.34
CA LEU A 514 11.45 1.98 12.80
C LEU A 514 11.67 0.52 13.22
N GLY A 515 12.59 -0.19 12.55
CA GLY A 515 13.00 -1.53 12.97
C GLY A 515 13.73 -1.53 14.31
N MET A 516 14.70 -0.63 14.51
CA MET A 516 15.43 -0.48 15.79
C MET A 516 14.50 -0.10 16.95
N PHE A 517 13.54 0.77 16.68
CA PHE A 517 12.59 1.27 17.66
C PHE A 517 11.23 0.57 17.59
N VAL A 518 11.19 -0.70 17.13
CA VAL A 518 9.95 -1.45 16.99
C VAL A 518 9.15 -1.55 18.31
N VAL A 519 9.82 -1.72 19.44
CA VAL A 519 9.17 -1.78 20.77
C VAL A 519 8.49 -0.45 21.13
N PRO A 520 9.15 0.71 21.10
CA PRO A 520 8.48 2.00 21.22
C PRO A 520 7.34 2.23 20.23
N VAL A 521 7.49 1.80 18.95
CA VAL A 521 6.43 1.90 17.95
C VAL A 521 5.21 1.09 18.37
N MET A 522 5.40 -0.17 18.79
CA MET A 522 4.30 -1.00 19.27
C MET A 522 3.61 -0.42 20.49
N ASN A 523 4.37 0.07 21.48
CA ASN A 523 3.83 0.54 22.75
C ASN A 523 3.19 1.93 22.68
N ARG A 524 3.76 2.87 21.90
CA ARG A 524 3.33 4.27 21.89
C ARG A 524 2.41 4.63 20.71
N LEU A 525 2.47 3.88 19.62
CA LEU A 525 1.64 4.13 18.45
C LEU A 525 0.57 3.05 18.27
N VAL A 526 0.96 1.77 18.30
CA VAL A 526 0.04 0.67 17.96
C VAL A 526 -0.87 0.32 19.13
N ALA A 527 -0.32 0.10 20.33
CA ALA A 527 -1.10 -0.32 21.50
C ALA A 527 -2.25 0.65 21.83
N PRO A 528 -2.05 1.98 21.88
CA PRO A 528 -3.14 2.90 22.21
C PRO A 528 -4.31 2.88 21.20
N ALA A 529 -4.02 2.60 19.91
CA ALA A 529 -5.06 2.48 18.89
C ALA A 529 -5.95 1.25 19.13
N VAL A 530 -5.35 0.15 19.60
CA VAL A 530 -6.06 -1.12 19.84
C VAL A 530 -6.75 -1.13 21.20
N GLU A 531 -6.08 -0.64 22.24
CA GLU A 531 -6.61 -0.62 23.62
C GLU A 531 -7.91 0.16 23.72
N VAL A 532 -8.01 1.31 23.02
CA VAL A 532 -9.24 2.10 22.94
C VAL A 532 -10.35 1.34 22.20
N ALA A 533 -10.03 0.73 21.05
CA ALA A 533 -11.02 0.06 20.21
C ALA A 533 -11.56 -1.23 20.86
N TYR A 534 -10.72 -1.97 21.58
CA TYR A 534 -11.08 -3.28 22.19
C TYR A 534 -11.27 -3.19 23.71
N LYS A 535 -11.22 -2.00 24.31
CA LYS A 535 -11.39 -1.76 25.76
C LYS A 535 -10.48 -2.65 26.61
N THR A 536 -9.22 -2.82 26.16
CA THR A 536 -8.18 -3.60 26.83
C THR A 536 -7.06 -2.70 27.32
N SER A 537 -6.16 -3.21 28.15
CA SER A 537 -5.00 -2.48 28.64
C SER A 537 -3.78 -3.39 28.79
N GLY A 538 -2.58 -2.83 28.60
CA GLY A 538 -1.32 -3.52 28.89
C GLY A 538 -0.91 -4.58 27.87
N LEU A 539 -1.27 -4.39 26.58
CA LEU A 539 -1.10 -5.37 25.50
C LEU A 539 0.35 -5.82 25.24
N PHE A 540 1.38 -5.00 25.52
CA PHE A 540 2.71 -5.25 24.93
C PHE A 540 3.93 -5.02 25.83
N THR A 541 3.82 -4.80 27.14
CA THR A 541 5.02 -4.48 27.92
C THR A 541 5.34 -5.36 29.10
N GLN A 542 6.44 -6.09 28.98
CA GLN A 542 7.30 -6.46 30.11
C GLN A 542 8.77 -6.37 29.65
N GLY A 543 9.55 -5.47 30.29
CA GLY A 543 11.01 -5.49 30.20
C GLY A 543 11.65 -5.31 28.81
N GLY A 544 11.01 -4.57 27.88
CA GLY A 544 11.56 -4.31 26.53
C GLY A 544 11.26 -5.40 25.49
N ALA A 545 10.47 -6.41 25.83
CA ALA A 545 9.95 -7.40 24.89
C ALA A 545 8.51 -7.05 24.47
N ILE A 546 8.16 -7.40 23.23
CA ILE A 546 6.78 -7.39 22.74
C ILE A 546 6.16 -8.71 23.20
N VAL A 547 5.14 -8.64 24.04
CA VAL A 547 4.50 -9.81 24.62
C VAL A 547 3.11 -9.97 24.03
N ALA A 548 2.83 -11.14 23.44
CA ALA A 548 1.49 -11.50 23.02
C ALA A 548 0.75 -12.06 24.24
N GLN A 549 -0.34 -11.39 24.64
CA GLN A 549 -1.20 -11.86 25.75
C GLN A 549 -2.59 -12.21 25.22
N THR A 550 -3.03 -13.42 25.50
CA THR A 550 -4.40 -13.87 25.25
C THR A 550 -5.06 -14.16 26.59
N ALA A 551 -6.08 -13.39 26.94
CA ALA A 551 -7.01 -13.60 28.10
C ALA A 551 -6.37 -14.09 29.41
N SER A 552 -5.28 -13.51 29.88
CA SER A 552 -4.52 -13.84 31.10
C SER A 552 -3.28 -14.75 30.96
N LYS A 553 -2.96 -15.25 29.77
CA LYS A 553 -1.73 -16.02 29.53
C LYS A 553 -0.83 -15.30 28.51
N THR A 554 0.45 -15.16 28.84
CA THR A 554 1.49 -14.82 27.87
C THR A 554 1.69 -16.00 26.94
N THR A 555 1.37 -15.84 25.66
CA THR A 555 1.47 -16.90 24.66
C THR A 555 2.81 -16.83 23.92
N GLY A 556 3.42 -15.66 23.82
CA GLY A 556 4.74 -15.50 23.23
C GLY A 556 5.39 -14.16 23.60
N ALA A 557 6.71 -14.09 23.47
CA ALA A 557 7.47 -12.86 23.66
C ALA A 557 8.52 -12.69 22.56
N PHE A 558 8.64 -11.50 22.00
CA PHE A 558 9.60 -11.16 20.97
C PHE A 558 10.50 -10.00 21.43
N THR A 559 11.80 -10.25 21.48
CA THR A 559 12.80 -9.25 21.84
C THR A 559 13.65 -8.89 20.62
N ALA A 560 13.51 -7.66 20.12
CA ALA A 560 14.15 -7.24 18.87
C ALA A 560 15.65 -6.91 19.01
N TRP A 561 16.06 -6.26 20.11
CA TRP A 561 17.42 -5.74 20.26
C TRP A 561 18.55 -6.80 20.21
N PRO A 562 18.38 -8.04 20.75
CA PRO A 562 19.44 -9.06 20.60
C PRO A 562 19.71 -9.43 19.15
N LEU A 563 18.68 -9.39 18.30
CA LEU A 563 18.82 -9.67 16.85
C LEU A 563 19.68 -8.61 16.16
N PHE A 564 19.57 -7.33 16.57
CA PHE A 564 20.46 -6.26 16.07
C PHE A 564 21.90 -6.47 16.51
N VAL A 565 22.11 -6.87 17.79
CA VAL A 565 23.44 -7.14 18.30
C VAL A 565 24.06 -8.32 17.55
N VAL A 566 23.30 -9.42 17.37
CA VAL A 566 23.78 -10.60 16.63
C VAL A 566 24.10 -10.23 15.18
N LEU A 567 23.26 -9.45 14.50
CA LEU A 567 23.52 -9.00 13.14
C LEU A 567 24.77 -8.10 13.07
N ALA A 568 24.90 -7.14 13.97
CA ALA A 568 26.06 -6.25 14.03
C ALA A 568 27.36 -7.03 14.27
N VAL A 569 27.32 -7.98 15.22
CA VAL A 569 28.47 -8.86 15.50
C VAL A 569 28.79 -9.74 14.29
N ALA A 570 27.77 -10.31 13.61
CA ALA A 570 27.98 -11.14 12.42
C ALA A 570 28.60 -10.33 11.28
N VAL A 571 28.09 -9.11 11.01
CA VAL A 571 28.66 -8.21 9.99
C VAL A 571 30.09 -7.80 10.35
N LEU A 572 30.36 -7.44 11.61
CA LEU A 572 31.71 -7.11 12.07
C LEU A 572 32.66 -8.30 11.97
N ALA A 573 32.22 -9.48 12.41
CA ALA A 573 32.98 -10.70 12.32
C ALA A 573 33.30 -11.06 10.85
N PHE A 574 32.31 -10.96 9.97
CA PHE A 574 32.52 -11.16 8.54
C PHE A 574 33.55 -10.17 8.00
N TRP A 575 33.43 -8.89 8.33
CA TRP A 575 34.37 -7.85 7.88
C TRP A 575 35.81 -8.05 8.41
N LEU A 576 35.97 -8.54 9.64
CA LEU A 576 37.28 -8.80 10.27
C LEU A 576 37.93 -10.10 9.78
N LEU A 577 37.11 -11.15 9.58
CA LEU A 577 37.60 -12.49 9.24
C LEU A 577 37.77 -12.69 7.73
N PHE A 578 36.85 -12.15 6.96
CA PHE A 578 36.89 -12.23 5.50
C PHE A 578 37.30 -10.86 4.95
N LYS A 579 38.63 -10.59 4.97
CA LYS A 579 39.14 -9.47 4.18
C LYS A 579 38.77 -9.75 2.73
N PRO A 580 37.98 -8.89 2.06
CA PRO A 580 37.70 -9.06 0.66
C PRO A 580 39.03 -8.85 -0.10
N GLU A 581 39.77 -9.93 -0.31
CA GLU A 581 40.74 -9.95 -1.39
C GLU A 581 39.94 -9.63 -2.64
N LYS A 582 40.52 -8.78 -3.53
CA LYS A 582 39.91 -8.48 -4.82
C LYS A 582 39.48 -9.82 -5.43
N ALA A 583 38.19 -10.12 -5.37
CA ALA A 583 37.67 -11.37 -5.86
C ALA A 583 38.15 -11.52 -7.30
N SER A 584 38.90 -12.56 -7.62
CA SER A 584 39.26 -12.84 -8.99
C SER A 584 37.97 -13.29 -9.67
N ILE A 585 37.33 -12.36 -10.36
CA ILE A 585 36.20 -12.67 -11.21
C ILE A 585 36.71 -13.62 -12.27
N ARG A 586 36.28 -14.87 -12.23
CA ARG A 586 36.63 -15.88 -13.21
C ARG A 586 35.47 -16.06 -14.18
N PRO A 587 35.76 -16.27 -15.48
CA PRO A 587 34.71 -16.57 -16.44
C PRO A 587 33.93 -17.84 -16.01
N ILE A 588 32.68 -17.91 -16.41
CA ILE A 588 31.81 -19.06 -16.15
C ILE A 588 32.45 -20.30 -16.81
N TYR A 589 32.48 -21.42 -16.10
CA TYR A 589 32.89 -22.70 -16.67
C TYR A 589 31.81 -23.19 -17.64
N LEU A 590 32.08 -23.14 -18.94
CA LEU A 590 31.12 -23.37 -20.00
C LEU A 590 31.07 -24.83 -20.52
N CYS A 591 31.88 -25.73 -19.99
CA CYS A 591 31.97 -27.14 -20.45
C CYS A 591 32.25 -27.30 -21.96
N GLY A 592 32.88 -26.31 -22.61
CA GLY A 592 33.17 -26.31 -24.05
C GLY A 592 34.28 -25.32 -24.42
N GLU A 593 34.59 -25.20 -25.72
CA GLU A 593 35.51 -24.19 -26.20
C GLU A 593 34.90 -22.79 -26.10
N ASN A 594 35.59 -21.91 -25.40
CA ASN A 594 35.16 -20.52 -25.32
C ASN A 594 35.36 -19.83 -26.67
N THR A 595 34.40 -19.03 -27.09
CA THR A 595 34.57 -18.11 -28.21
C THR A 595 35.52 -16.98 -27.78
N PRO A 596 36.18 -16.28 -28.71
CA PRO A 596 36.98 -15.10 -28.41
C PRO A 596 36.09 -13.87 -28.11
N ASP A 597 35.01 -14.06 -27.35
CA ASP A 597 34.07 -13.03 -26.93
C ASP A 597 34.64 -12.27 -25.72
N GLU A 598 34.65 -10.93 -25.76
CA GLU A 598 35.18 -10.09 -24.68
C GLU A 598 34.42 -10.30 -23.35
N GLU A 599 33.16 -10.79 -23.41
CA GLU A 599 32.33 -11.04 -22.23
C GLU A 599 32.50 -12.44 -21.65
N GLY A 600 33.13 -13.38 -22.37
CA GLY A 600 33.39 -14.75 -21.92
C GLY A 600 32.11 -15.58 -21.65
N ARG A 601 31.02 -15.25 -22.32
CA ARG A 601 29.70 -15.88 -22.13
C ARG A 601 29.29 -16.83 -23.25
N GLN A 602 30.04 -16.80 -24.37
CA GLN A 602 29.72 -17.65 -25.53
C GLN A 602 30.62 -18.88 -25.56
N PHE A 603 30.03 -19.99 -25.94
CA PHE A 603 30.76 -21.23 -26.18
C PHE A 603 30.24 -21.92 -27.45
N TYR A 604 31.10 -22.67 -28.11
CA TYR A 604 30.72 -23.50 -29.24
C TYR A 604 30.14 -24.82 -28.75
N SER A 605 28.95 -25.16 -29.28
CA SER A 605 28.38 -26.50 -29.10
C SER A 605 29.14 -27.54 -29.96
N SER A 606 28.82 -28.81 -29.77
CA SER A 606 29.30 -29.91 -30.60
C SER A 606 28.93 -29.81 -32.09
N ARG A 607 28.13 -28.81 -32.47
CA ARG A 607 27.72 -28.53 -33.87
C ARG A 607 28.29 -27.21 -34.40
N ASP A 608 29.38 -26.69 -33.80
CA ASP A 608 30.01 -25.40 -34.11
C ASP A 608 29.04 -24.18 -34.10
N GLN A 609 27.99 -24.28 -33.34
CA GLN A 609 27.05 -23.16 -33.13
C GLN A 609 27.42 -22.45 -31.83
N ALA A 610 27.57 -21.13 -31.91
CA ALA A 610 27.79 -20.31 -30.73
C ALA A 610 26.52 -20.20 -29.89
N TYR A 611 26.63 -20.53 -28.61
CA TYR A 611 25.55 -20.37 -27.62
C TYR A 611 26.02 -19.41 -26.54
N THR A 612 25.15 -18.53 -26.12
CA THR A 612 25.38 -17.66 -24.96
C THR A 612 24.91 -18.37 -23.70
N ALA A 613 25.81 -18.55 -22.74
CA ALA A 613 25.43 -19.04 -21.41
C ALA A 613 24.65 -17.96 -20.68
N GLN A 614 23.41 -18.25 -20.34
CA GLN A 614 22.59 -17.41 -19.48
C GLN A 614 22.40 -18.13 -18.14
N VAL A 615 22.93 -17.54 -17.07
CA VAL A 615 22.61 -17.93 -15.71
C VAL A 615 21.39 -17.12 -15.30
N GLY A 616 20.28 -17.77 -15.09
CA GLY A 616 19.02 -17.13 -14.73
C GLY A 616 18.32 -17.84 -13.59
N ASN A 617 17.41 -17.14 -12.94
CA ASN A 617 16.57 -17.73 -11.89
C ASN A 617 15.49 -18.66 -12.49
N TYR A 618 15.15 -19.71 -11.74
CA TYR A 618 14.02 -20.55 -12.08
C TYR A 618 12.72 -19.97 -11.53
N TYR A 619 11.76 -19.74 -12.41
CA TYR A 619 10.50 -19.05 -12.08
C TYR A 619 9.30 -19.98 -11.85
N ALA A 620 9.43 -21.26 -12.11
CA ALA A 620 8.36 -22.26 -11.99
C ALA A 620 7.02 -21.84 -12.67
N ALA A 621 7.10 -21.03 -13.73
CA ALA A 621 5.92 -20.44 -14.38
C ALA A 621 4.95 -21.47 -14.98
N GLY A 622 5.45 -22.65 -15.37
CA GLY A 622 4.60 -23.75 -15.87
C GLY A 622 3.67 -24.32 -14.80
N VAL A 623 4.08 -24.32 -13.52
CA VAL A 623 3.31 -24.89 -12.40
C VAL A 623 2.51 -23.81 -11.67
N PHE A 624 3.18 -22.72 -11.31
CA PHE A 624 2.63 -21.65 -10.45
C PHE A 624 2.34 -20.34 -11.21
N GLY A 625 2.40 -20.35 -12.53
CA GLY A 625 2.12 -19.17 -13.34
C GLY A 625 0.66 -18.70 -13.24
N GLU A 626 0.42 -17.45 -13.65
CA GLU A 626 -0.89 -16.81 -13.59
C GLU A 626 -1.99 -17.65 -14.25
N GLY A 627 -1.71 -18.27 -15.41
CA GLY A 627 -2.66 -19.13 -16.11
C GLY A 627 -3.06 -20.39 -15.33
N SER A 628 -2.14 -20.95 -14.54
CA SER A 628 -2.41 -22.15 -13.73
C SER A 628 -3.10 -21.81 -12.41
N VAL A 629 -2.56 -20.82 -11.67
CA VAL A 629 -3.07 -20.48 -10.33
C VAL A 629 -4.42 -19.77 -10.42
N ASN A 630 -4.62 -18.83 -11.32
CA ASN A 630 -5.88 -18.08 -11.40
C ASN A 630 -7.09 -18.94 -11.78
N ARG A 631 -6.89 -20.08 -12.44
CA ARG A 631 -7.99 -21.03 -12.79
C ARG A 631 -8.74 -21.54 -11.56
N TRP A 632 -8.07 -21.72 -10.44
CA TRP A 632 -8.67 -22.20 -9.18
C TRP A 632 -8.75 -21.08 -8.13
N ALA A 633 -7.79 -20.16 -8.09
CA ALA A 633 -7.76 -19.12 -7.08
C ALA A 633 -8.90 -18.10 -7.25
N VAL A 634 -9.22 -17.71 -8.48
CA VAL A 634 -10.31 -16.76 -8.74
C VAL A 634 -11.70 -17.35 -8.38
N PRO A 635 -12.07 -18.58 -8.81
CA PRO A 635 -13.34 -19.18 -8.38
C PRO A 635 -13.45 -19.38 -6.86
N ILE A 636 -12.39 -19.79 -6.18
CA ILE A 636 -12.38 -19.90 -4.70
C ILE A 636 -12.61 -18.53 -4.07
N ALA A 637 -11.91 -17.49 -4.53
CA ALA A 637 -12.09 -16.14 -4.01
C ALA A 637 -13.51 -15.60 -4.23
N ILE A 638 -14.11 -15.85 -5.40
CA ILE A 638 -15.50 -15.50 -5.68
C ILE A 638 -16.43 -16.26 -4.70
N GLY A 639 -16.21 -17.56 -4.50
CA GLY A 639 -16.97 -18.37 -3.54
C GLY A 639 -16.91 -17.81 -2.12
N LEU A 640 -15.72 -17.41 -1.64
CA LEU A 640 -15.54 -16.78 -0.33
C LEU A 640 -16.29 -15.44 -0.22
N LEU A 641 -16.26 -14.60 -1.27
CA LEU A 641 -17.01 -13.34 -1.28
C LEU A 641 -18.53 -13.55 -1.30
N LEU A 642 -19.01 -14.53 -2.06
CA LEU A 642 -20.44 -14.87 -2.06
C LEU A 642 -20.89 -15.41 -0.69
N LEU A 643 -20.08 -16.22 -0.03
CA LEU A 643 -20.34 -16.66 1.33
C LEU A 643 -20.34 -15.48 2.31
N MET A 644 -19.38 -14.54 2.17
CA MET A 644 -19.29 -13.35 3.02
C MET A 644 -20.56 -12.47 2.93
N LEU A 645 -21.17 -12.37 1.76
CA LEU A 645 -22.39 -11.60 1.57
C LEU A 645 -23.66 -12.43 1.80
N GLY A 646 -23.65 -13.74 1.52
CA GLY A 646 -24.83 -14.60 1.54
C GLY A 646 -25.18 -15.21 2.91
N VAL A 647 -24.17 -15.46 3.78
CA VAL A 647 -24.41 -16.03 5.12
C VAL A 647 -24.99 -15.00 6.10
N ILE A 648 -24.93 -13.71 5.73
CA ILE A 648 -25.43 -12.62 6.57
C ILE A 648 -26.92 -12.32 6.28
N TRP A 649 -27.47 -12.92 5.24
CA TRP A 649 -28.91 -12.91 4.93
C TRP A 649 -29.63 -14.05 5.68
#